data_04e6cad2cf444eb8050b90cdc51322dc
#
_entry.id   04e6cad2cf444eb8050b90cdc51322dc
#
_cell.length_a   1.000
_cell.length_b   1.000
_cell.length_c   1.000
_cell.angle_alpha   90.00
_cell.angle_beta   90.00
_cell.angle_gamma   90.00
#
_symmetry.space_group_name_H-M   'P 1'
#
loop_
_entity.id
_entity.type
_entity.pdbx_description
1 polymer ?
#
loop_
_entity_poly.entity_id
_entity_poly.type
_entity_poly.pdbx_seq_one_letter_code
_entity_poly.pdbx_strand_id
1 'polypeptide(L)'
;MNDSIFSLAYLQYTHEVLKKDIVDTYVPMICQCILKKGFESIEVAQIKKAMSEIYGIDNITHGAISTICERMTSIKYGILRKNNGIFYVQNDKLAEHQVSLQNQDRIIDEFDNLVEAIFEYSKKYETEYSKENIEDGMLHFIDLHGIDLLVGQGKVVFDKILNKQDKRLAYVISKYIIEDQNNGGKALEVLNRLAKGNAISNLVSLSGLSNFSGSLKDVQIIIDTPFFYNLLGANNVSNQDAAVELMSILKKNGAKFSMFQHNINEIYATLDDAIQRLLSKNYDLRKSSRLLRMAVSEGLTYTQMQVMKTNVAEVMSNWGIVEQEVPNLPLKFTDIDMELLKTIITDAYTHNHTRELFNHEMGMLDKDVDSITYTYRLRGNSAIQNLKGCKALMLTTNRIIATMSNDERINTKKHQIPVCATDVFISSILWSNYPTGNDQLNRKLLISECYNTIQLDDLLMIRFYEDIKKKKLTSSITENQYLELTATNLALTLLGDKTQNDINAYTDRTANEILEIIEREHKAEVENAKKEGEKKLEEFRFQSESEKAEIIANSISQLQDKDNTITNLRGTVDKADDACRKIATYITFVIMGVISILLFAGFFAKKYIPESFWNIHEGLSWIWYIFDAILSMWAFFSWMGWTFGFKNVRIIIYNKLYSFIKRHIMGI
;
A
#
# COMPACT_ATOMS: atom_id res chain seq x y z
N MET A 1 -4.67 -13.63 28.86
CA MET A 1 -4.50 -13.09 27.55
C MET A 1 -5.67 -13.33 26.60
N ASN A 2 -6.19 -14.54 26.52
CA ASN A 2 -7.37 -14.86 25.70
C ASN A 2 -8.59 -13.97 25.98
N ASP A 3 -8.71 -13.37 27.17
CA ASP A 3 -9.83 -12.50 27.55
C ASP A 3 -9.85 -11.17 26.74
N SER A 4 -8.68 -10.56 26.49
CA SER A 4 -8.60 -9.33 25.68
C SER A 4 -8.94 -9.60 24.22
N ILE A 5 -8.40 -10.67 23.64
CA ILE A 5 -8.65 -11.07 22.25
C ILE A 5 -10.12 -11.42 22.05
N PHE A 6 -10.68 -12.21 22.96
CA PHE A 6 -12.10 -12.52 22.96
C PHE A 6 -12.94 -11.25 23.02
N SER A 7 -12.55 -10.31 23.89
CA SER A 7 -13.28 -9.04 24.07
C SER A 7 -13.31 -8.23 22.77
N LEU A 8 -12.17 -8.09 22.08
CA LEU A 8 -12.10 -7.37 20.81
C LEU A 8 -12.96 -8.04 19.74
N ALA A 9 -12.84 -9.35 19.58
CA ALA A 9 -13.63 -10.10 18.61
C ALA A 9 -15.14 -10.06 18.92
N TYR A 10 -15.50 -10.09 20.20
CA TYR A 10 -16.89 -9.98 20.66
C TYR A 10 -17.48 -8.58 20.39
N LEU A 11 -16.71 -7.52 20.63
CA LEU A 11 -17.12 -6.14 20.31
C LEU A 11 -17.42 -5.99 18.83
N GLN A 12 -16.52 -6.48 17.97
CA GLN A 12 -16.72 -6.47 16.51
C GLN A 12 -17.98 -7.25 16.11
N TYR A 13 -18.13 -8.48 16.59
CA TYR A 13 -19.30 -9.32 16.28
C TYR A 13 -20.60 -8.65 16.69
N THR A 14 -20.65 -8.10 17.91
CA THR A 14 -21.86 -7.47 18.46
C THR A 14 -22.25 -6.22 17.65
N HIS A 15 -21.27 -5.43 17.23
CA HIS A 15 -21.49 -4.22 16.44
C HIS A 15 -21.90 -4.55 15.00
N GLU A 16 -21.14 -5.41 14.33
CA GLU A 16 -21.28 -5.64 12.88
C GLU A 16 -22.38 -6.65 12.55
N VAL A 17 -22.44 -7.77 13.28
CA VAL A 17 -23.39 -8.87 13.02
C VAL A 17 -24.73 -8.62 13.71
N LEU A 18 -24.71 -8.27 14.99
CA LEU A 18 -25.94 -7.97 15.76
C LEU A 18 -26.43 -6.54 15.54
N LYS A 19 -25.72 -5.72 14.75
CA LYS A 19 -26.07 -4.34 14.37
C LYS A 19 -26.40 -3.45 15.59
N LYS A 20 -25.71 -3.65 16.70
CA LYS A 20 -25.82 -2.79 17.86
C LYS A 20 -24.96 -1.55 17.72
N ASP A 21 -25.41 -0.42 18.25
CA ASP A 21 -24.55 0.76 18.36
C ASP A 21 -23.39 0.52 19.33
N ILE A 22 -22.36 1.40 19.30
CA ILE A 22 -21.15 1.23 20.11
C ILE A 22 -21.48 1.10 21.62
N VAL A 23 -22.44 1.88 22.11
CA VAL A 23 -22.85 1.85 23.53
C VAL A 23 -23.56 0.54 23.87
N ASP A 24 -24.50 0.13 23.01
CA ASP A 24 -25.28 -1.09 23.19
C ASP A 24 -24.40 -2.36 23.08
N THR A 25 -23.26 -2.27 22.38
CA THR A 25 -22.27 -3.36 22.25
C THR A 25 -21.68 -3.77 23.60
N TYR A 26 -21.52 -2.82 24.52
CA TYR A 26 -20.96 -3.09 25.86
C TYR A 26 -21.96 -3.58 26.89
N VAL A 27 -23.27 -3.43 26.66
CA VAL A 27 -24.30 -3.81 27.63
C VAL A 27 -24.15 -5.27 28.11
N PRO A 28 -23.97 -6.28 27.22
CA PRO A 28 -23.82 -7.66 27.66
C PRO A 28 -22.56 -7.89 28.51
N MET A 29 -21.45 -7.20 28.19
CA MET A 29 -20.20 -7.32 28.92
C MET A 29 -20.36 -6.77 30.37
N ILE A 30 -21.01 -5.60 30.52
CA ILE A 30 -21.32 -5.03 31.84
C ILE A 30 -22.28 -5.93 32.61
N CYS A 31 -23.31 -6.52 31.97
CA CYS A 31 -24.17 -7.49 32.60
C CYS A 31 -23.39 -8.67 33.15
N GLN A 32 -22.44 -9.19 32.42
CA GLN A 32 -21.60 -10.28 32.87
C GLN A 32 -20.64 -9.87 34.00
N CYS A 33 -20.11 -8.65 33.97
CA CYS A 33 -19.35 -8.09 35.10
C CYS A 33 -20.20 -8.06 36.38
N ILE A 34 -21.44 -7.57 36.30
CA ILE A 34 -22.37 -7.49 37.42
C ILE A 34 -22.62 -8.88 37.97
N LEU A 35 -22.93 -9.87 37.14
CA LEU A 35 -23.20 -11.24 37.55
C LEU A 35 -21.99 -11.92 38.19
N LYS A 36 -20.81 -11.86 37.54
CA LYS A 36 -19.58 -12.49 38.05
C LYS A 36 -19.11 -11.88 39.37
N LYS A 37 -19.34 -10.59 39.57
CA LYS A 37 -18.96 -9.89 40.82
C LYS A 37 -20.07 -9.85 41.86
N GLY A 38 -21.31 -10.24 41.55
CA GLY A 38 -22.45 -10.24 42.47
C GLY A 38 -22.87 -8.84 42.92
N PHE A 39 -22.78 -7.83 42.03
CA PHE A 39 -23.15 -6.46 42.40
C PHE A 39 -24.67 -6.30 42.49
N GLU A 40 -25.19 -5.82 43.62
CA GLU A 40 -26.58 -5.38 43.77
C GLU A 40 -26.74 -3.88 43.43
N SER A 41 -25.71 -3.10 43.71
CA SER A 41 -25.57 -1.71 43.32
C SER A 41 -24.17 -1.47 42.79
N ILE A 42 -24.04 -0.56 41.83
CA ILE A 42 -22.77 -0.33 41.14
C ILE A 42 -22.43 1.14 41.05
N GLU A 43 -21.17 1.41 41.29
CA GLU A 43 -20.50 2.65 40.91
C GLU A 43 -19.70 2.45 39.64
N VAL A 44 -19.54 3.52 38.90
CA VAL A 44 -18.79 3.49 37.61
C VAL A 44 -17.36 2.95 37.75
N ALA A 45 -16.69 3.28 38.90
CA ALA A 45 -15.34 2.82 39.19
C ALA A 45 -15.25 1.29 39.36
N GLN A 46 -16.28 0.69 39.97
CA GLN A 46 -16.36 -0.77 40.19
C GLN A 46 -16.53 -1.51 38.86
N ILE A 47 -17.36 -0.98 37.96
CA ILE A 47 -17.51 -1.55 36.59
C ILE A 47 -16.23 -1.41 35.82
N LYS A 48 -15.55 -0.27 35.87
CA LYS A 48 -14.24 -0.09 35.18
C LYS A 48 -13.26 -1.17 35.65
N LYS A 49 -13.12 -1.37 36.93
CA LYS A 49 -12.25 -2.40 37.51
C LYS A 49 -12.66 -3.82 37.07
N ALA A 50 -13.94 -4.12 37.06
CA ALA A 50 -14.44 -5.42 36.61
C ALA A 50 -14.22 -5.65 35.11
N MET A 51 -14.35 -4.62 34.27
CA MET A 51 -14.07 -4.68 32.84
C MET A 51 -12.57 -4.95 32.55
N SER A 52 -11.69 -4.30 33.33
CA SER A 52 -10.24 -4.56 33.26
C SER A 52 -9.92 -6.02 33.67
N GLU A 53 -10.44 -6.47 34.81
CA GLU A 53 -10.15 -7.80 35.38
C GLU A 53 -10.74 -8.97 34.58
N ILE A 54 -11.90 -8.79 33.92
CA ILE A 54 -12.64 -9.88 33.25
C ILE A 54 -12.36 -9.90 31.75
N TYR A 55 -12.12 -8.74 31.16
CA TYR A 55 -12.03 -8.59 29.71
C TYR A 55 -10.72 -7.93 29.22
N GLY A 56 -9.83 -7.51 30.14
CA GLY A 56 -8.59 -6.80 29.76
C GLY A 56 -8.83 -5.44 29.11
N ILE A 57 -10.01 -4.81 29.33
CA ILE A 57 -10.35 -3.49 28.76
C ILE A 57 -10.02 -2.41 29.77
N ASP A 58 -8.83 -1.81 29.65
CA ASP A 58 -8.30 -0.79 30.56
C ASP A 58 -8.59 0.65 30.12
N ASN A 59 -8.73 0.86 28.81
CA ASN A 59 -8.82 2.17 28.19
C ASN A 59 -10.21 2.83 28.28
N ILE A 60 -11.25 2.13 28.75
CA ILE A 60 -12.60 2.68 28.88
C ILE A 60 -12.67 3.79 29.93
N THR A 61 -13.20 4.95 29.56
CA THR A 61 -13.31 6.10 30.47
C THR A 61 -14.51 5.97 31.43
N HIS A 62 -14.43 6.64 32.60
CA HIS A 62 -15.57 6.71 33.53
C HIS A 62 -16.82 7.31 32.86
N GLY A 63 -16.64 8.30 31.97
CA GLY A 63 -17.74 8.91 31.22
C GLY A 63 -18.43 7.93 30.27
N ALA A 64 -17.65 7.12 29.57
CA ALA A 64 -18.17 6.06 28.70
C ALA A 64 -18.99 5.03 29.48
N ILE A 65 -18.45 4.52 30.59
CA ILE A 65 -19.15 3.56 31.46
C ILE A 65 -20.44 4.18 32.00
N SER A 66 -20.40 5.45 32.47
CA SER A 66 -21.61 6.15 32.93
C SER A 66 -22.67 6.21 31.84
N THR A 67 -22.28 6.54 30.60
CA THR A 67 -23.19 6.57 29.43
C THR A 67 -23.81 5.19 29.16
N ILE A 68 -23.01 4.12 29.22
CA ILE A 68 -23.52 2.76 29.03
C ILE A 68 -24.48 2.38 30.14
N CYS A 69 -24.13 2.65 31.42
CA CYS A 69 -25.01 2.40 32.57
C CYS A 69 -26.32 3.21 32.46
N GLU A 70 -26.26 4.45 32.01
CA GLU A 70 -27.48 5.24 31.73
C GLU A 70 -28.32 4.64 30.61
N ARG A 71 -27.70 4.14 29.53
CA ARG A 71 -28.39 3.38 28.49
C ARG A 71 -29.12 2.15 29.05
N MET A 72 -28.49 1.44 30.01
CA MET A 72 -29.07 0.27 30.67
C MET A 72 -30.25 0.61 31.58
N THR A 73 -30.44 1.87 31.96
CA THR A 73 -31.66 2.32 32.67
C THR A 73 -32.84 2.57 31.76
N SER A 74 -32.63 2.64 30.45
CA SER A 74 -33.69 2.92 29.49
C SER A 74 -34.75 1.83 29.44
N ILE A 75 -35.95 2.18 28.93
CA ILE A 75 -37.08 1.24 28.76
C ILE A 75 -36.69 0.01 27.91
N LYS A 76 -35.78 0.19 26.97
CA LYS A 76 -35.26 -0.89 26.11
C LYS A 76 -34.57 -2.00 26.90
N TYR A 77 -33.83 -1.64 27.95
CA TYR A 77 -33.07 -2.59 28.76
C TYR A 77 -33.70 -2.80 30.11
N GLY A 78 -33.94 -1.75 30.88
CA GLY A 78 -34.50 -1.78 32.22
C GLY A 78 -33.69 -2.63 33.21
N ILE A 79 -32.39 -2.79 32.98
CA ILE A 79 -31.46 -3.62 33.75
C ILE A 79 -31.01 -2.89 35.03
N LEU A 80 -30.86 -1.58 34.90
CA LEU A 80 -30.40 -0.69 35.97
C LEU A 80 -31.47 0.36 36.30
N ARG A 81 -31.50 0.80 37.58
CA ARG A 81 -32.26 1.95 38.03
C ARG A 81 -31.33 2.93 38.71
N LYS A 82 -31.26 4.17 38.23
CA LYS A 82 -30.41 5.23 38.81
C LYS A 82 -31.11 5.94 39.94
N ASN A 83 -30.45 6.04 41.10
CA ASN A 83 -30.89 6.84 42.22
C ASN A 83 -29.68 7.50 42.92
N ASN A 84 -29.69 8.81 43.08
CA ASN A 84 -28.62 9.59 43.71
C ASN A 84 -27.20 9.29 43.18
N GLY A 85 -27.08 9.06 41.85
CA GLY A 85 -25.79 8.77 41.20
C GLY A 85 -25.32 7.31 41.26
N ILE A 86 -26.03 6.46 42.04
CA ILE A 86 -25.76 5.03 42.14
C ILE A 86 -26.74 4.28 41.24
N PHE A 87 -26.24 3.23 40.58
CA PHE A 87 -27.05 2.35 39.74
C PHE A 87 -27.41 1.08 40.55
N TYR A 88 -28.69 0.78 40.67
CA TYR A 88 -29.23 -0.42 41.35
C TYR A 88 -29.61 -1.46 40.29
N VAL A 89 -29.22 -2.70 40.49
CA VAL A 89 -29.40 -3.80 39.55
C VAL A 89 -30.83 -4.35 39.64
N GLN A 90 -31.45 -4.58 38.50
CA GLN A 90 -32.75 -5.26 38.35
C GLN A 90 -32.48 -6.70 37.89
N ASN A 91 -32.40 -7.64 38.83
CA ASN A 91 -31.93 -9.01 38.59
C ASN A 91 -32.75 -9.80 37.58
N ASP A 92 -34.08 -9.53 37.50
CA ASP A 92 -34.99 -10.28 36.61
C ASP A 92 -34.63 -10.16 35.14
N LYS A 93 -34.02 -9.05 34.75
CA LYS A 93 -33.64 -8.74 33.32
C LYS A 93 -32.19 -8.97 33.02
N LEU A 94 -31.35 -9.11 34.04
CA LEU A 94 -29.90 -9.20 33.86
C LEU A 94 -29.48 -10.45 33.06
N ALA A 95 -30.17 -11.60 33.34
CA ALA A 95 -29.87 -12.89 32.73
C ALA A 95 -30.16 -12.92 31.22
N GLU A 96 -31.11 -12.07 30.75
CA GLU A 96 -31.52 -12.02 29.33
C GLU A 96 -30.47 -11.38 28.44
N HIS A 97 -29.53 -10.62 29.02
CA HIS A 97 -28.57 -9.79 28.29
C HIS A 97 -27.11 -10.21 28.50
N GLN A 98 -26.87 -11.48 28.79
CA GLN A 98 -25.51 -12.00 28.97
C GLN A 98 -24.76 -12.15 27.63
N VAL A 99 -23.45 -12.19 27.72
CA VAL A 99 -22.58 -12.55 26.59
C VAL A 99 -22.89 -13.99 26.18
N SER A 100 -23.27 -14.20 24.94
CA SER A 100 -23.42 -15.55 24.41
C SER A 100 -22.01 -16.15 24.17
N LEU A 101 -21.70 -17.20 24.92
CA LEU A 101 -20.40 -17.89 24.84
C LEU A 101 -20.31 -18.87 23.67
N GLN A 102 -21.39 -19.09 22.89
CA GLN A 102 -21.47 -20.13 21.86
C GLN A 102 -20.42 -20.03 20.74
N ASN A 103 -19.76 -18.88 20.56
CA ASN A 103 -18.71 -18.68 19.54
C ASN A 103 -17.35 -18.36 20.17
N GLN A 104 -17.20 -18.42 21.49
CA GLN A 104 -15.96 -18.03 22.16
C GLN A 104 -14.81 -18.94 21.77
N ASP A 105 -15.02 -20.25 21.88
CA ASP A 105 -13.98 -21.24 21.60
C ASP A 105 -13.49 -21.14 20.15
N ARG A 106 -14.41 -20.97 19.20
CA ARG A 106 -14.05 -20.81 17.78
C ARG A 106 -13.19 -19.58 17.51
N ILE A 107 -13.48 -18.45 18.16
CA ILE A 107 -12.71 -17.21 17.98
C ILE A 107 -11.31 -17.35 18.55
N ILE A 108 -11.21 -18.00 19.70
CA ILE A 108 -9.93 -18.30 20.36
C ILE A 108 -9.12 -19.26 19.48
N ASP A 109 -9.74 -20.33 18.99
CA ASP A 109 -9.08 -21.31 18.11
C ASP A 109 -8.55 -20.66 16.81
N GLU A 110 -9.33 -19.77 16.18
CA GLU A 110 -8.90 -19.04 14.97
C GLU A 110 -7.69 -18.17 15.25
N PHE A 111 -7.63 -17.54 16.42
CA PHE A 111 -6.49 -16.71 16.82
C PHE A 111 -5.27 -17.56 17.19
N ASP A 112 -5.46 -18.62 17.99
CA ASP A 112 -4.37 -19.52 18.39
C ASP A 112 -3.73 -20.20 17.18
N ASN A 113 -4.54 -20.58 16.18
CA ASN A 113 -4.04 -21.08 14.90
C ASN A 113 -3.21 -20.02 14.14
N LEU A 114 -3.63 -18.76 14.19
CA LEU A 114 -2.86 -17.68 13.56
C LEU A 114 -1.53 -17.45 14.29
N VAL A 115 -1.54 -17.46 15.62
CA VAL A 115 -0.31 -17.38 16.44
C VAL A 115 0.64 -18.53 16.14
N GLU A 116 0.12 -19.76 16.07
CA GLU A 116 0.93 -20.93 15.70
C GLU A 116 1.55 -20.78 14.32
N ALA A 117 0.78 -20.34 13.34
CA ALA A 117 1.27 -20.18 11.97
C ALA A 117 2.36 -19.09 11.89
N ILE A 118 2.19 -17.97 12.59
CA ILE A 118 3.21 -16.92 12.66
C ILE A 118 4.45 -17.41 13.42
N PHE A 119 4.26 -18.21 14.48
CA PHE A 119 5.36 -18.81 15.23
C PHE A 119 6.19 -19.74 14.33
N GLU A 120 5.56 -20.65 13.59
CA GLU A 120 6.27 -21.51 12.65
C GLU A 120 6.98 -20.69 11.54
N TYR A 121 6.31 -19.67 11.03
CA TYR A 121 6.89 -18.76 10.04
C TYR A 121 8.11 -18.00 10.58
N SER A 122 8.07 -17.61 11.85
CA SER A 122 9.15 -16.84 12.48
C SER A 122 10.46 -17.61 12.59
N LYS A 123 10.43 -18.96 12.58
CA LYS A 123 11.61 -19.84 12.67
C LYS A 123 12.61 -19.65 11.52
N LYS A 124 12.20 -19.05 10.42
CA LYS A 124 13.11 -18.70 9.31
C LYS A 124 14.04 -17.54 9.61
N TYR A 125 13.77 -16.79 10.68
CA TYR A 125 14.60 -15.67 11.11
C TYR A 125 15.58 -16.13 12.21
N GLU A 126 16.70 -15.41 12.33
CA GLU A 126 17.72 -15.71 13.36
C GLU A 126 17.26 -15.38 14.77
N THR A 127 16.25 -14.49 14.91
CA THR A 127 15.69 -14.10 16.21
C THR A 127 14.68 -15.15 16.66
N GLU A 128 14.90 -15.71 17.85
CA GLU A 128 13.95 -16.64 18.46
C GLU A 128 12.79 -15.88 19.10
N TYR A 129 11.57 -16.28 18.77
CA TYR A 129 10.33 -15.77 19.35
C TYR A 129 9.59 -16.89 20.07
N SER A 130 8.92 -16.57 21.20
CA SER A 130 7.93 -17.45 21.81
C SER A 130 6.54 -17.16 21.25
N LYS A 131 5.59 -18.08 21.41
CA LYS A 131 4.19 -17.84 21.07
C LYS A 131 3.61 -16.65 21.86
N GLU A 132 3.99 -16.49 23.12
CA GLU A 132 3.60 -15.36 23.96
C GLU A 132 4.10 -14.03 23.40
N ASN A 133 5.35 -13.98 22.91
CA ASN A 133 5.86 -12.78 22.21
C ASN A 133 5.02 -12.45 20.98
N ILE A 134 4.61 -13.45 20.19
CA ILE A 134 3.81 -13.25 18.98
C ILE A 134 2.40 -12.75 19.33
N GLU A 135 1.78 -13.32 20.36
CA GLU A 135 0.49 -12.88 20.83
C GLU A 135 0.52 -11.42 21.29
N ASP A 136 1.52 -11.07 22.11
CA ASP A 136 1.73 -9.69 22.59
C ASP A 136 2.05 -8.75 21.41
N GLY A 137 2.88 -9.20 20.48
CA GLY A 137 3.22 -8.46 19.28
C GLY A 137 2.03 -8.20 18.36
N MET A 138 1.12 -9.15 18.22
CA MET A 138 -0.12 -8.99 17.45
C MET A 138 -1.06 -7.98 18.11
N LEU A 139 -1.25 -8.07 19.44
CA LEU A 139 -2.04 -7.08 20.19
C LEU A 139 -1.41 -5.68 20.06
N HIS A 140 -0.10 -5.60 20.23
CA HIS A 140 0.62 -4.34 20.07
C HIS A 140 0.51 -3.79 18.64
N PHE A 141 0.60 -4.65 17.62
CA PHE A 141 0.38 -4.27 16.22
C PHE A 141 -1.03 -3.69 16.01
N ILE A 142 -2.06 -4.33 16.58
CA ILE A 142 -3.45 -3.85 16.52
C ILE A 142 -3.60 -2.51 17.24
N ASP A 143 -2.97 -2.32 18.38
CA ASP A 143 -2.99 -1.07 19.14
C ASP A 143 -2.27 0.06 18.40
N LEU A 144 -1.12 -0.22 17.78
CA LEU A 144 -0.38 0.76 16.96
C LEU A 144 -1.19 1.25 15.77
N HIS A 145 -2.00 0.36 15.19
CA HIS A 145 -2.85 0.67 14.03
C HIS A 145 -4.27 1.09 14.42
N GLY A 146 -4.56 1.21 15.73
CA GLY A 146 -5.84 1.63 16.28
C GLY A 146 -5.94 3.14 16.53
N ILE A 147 -7.09 3.54 17.10
CA ILE A 147 -7.43 4.94 17.40
C ILE A 147 -6.66 5.49 18.62
N ASP A 148 -6.11 4.63 19.47
CA ASP A 148 -5.45 5.00 20.74
C ASP A 148 -4.35 6.06 20.57
N LEU A 149 -3.72 6.12 19.41
CA LEU A 149 -2.70 7.10 19.07
C LEU A 149 -3.19 8.56 19.10
N LEU A 150 -4.50 8.79 19.06
CA LEU A 150 -5.07 10.13 18.98
C LEU A 150 -5.78 10.58 20.27
N VAL A 151 -6.13 9.63 21.16
CA VAL A 151 -7.00 9.91 22.33
C VAL A 151 -6.25 9.81 23.64
N GLY A 152 -5.16 9.07 23.72
CA GLY A 152 -4.41 8.82 24.95
C GLY A 152 -3.16 9.69 25.09
N GLN A 153 -2.94 10.20 26.29
CA GLN A 153 -1.74 10.87 26.80
C GLN A 153 -0.49 10.67 25.92
N GLY A 154 -0.15 11.64 25.09
CA GLY A 154 0.83 11.57 24.00
C GLY A 154 2.21 10.96 24.35
N LYS A 155 2.62 11.02 25.62
CA LYS A 155 3.89 10.46 26.10
C LYS A 155 3.89 8.93 26.17
N VAL A 156 2.80 8.30 26.63
CA VAL A 156 2.69 6.84 26.75
C VAL A 156 2.61 6.16 25.40
N VAL A 157 1.93 6.81 24.45
CA VAL A 157 1.82 6.33 23.06
C VAL A 157 3.17 6.42 22.36
N PHE A 158 3.92 7.48 22.60
CA PHE A 158 5.22 7.69 21.99
C PHE A 158 6.25 6.64 22.43
N ASP A 159 6.28 6.31 23.73
CA ASP A 159 7.15 5.26 24.26
C ASP A 159 6.77 3.86 23.70
N LYS A 160 5.49 3.60 23.40
CA LYS A 160 5.04 2.37 22.74
C LYS A 160 5.49 2.27 21.28
N ILE A 161 5.45 3.37 20.51
CA ILE A 161 5.89 3.40 19.10
C ILE A 161 7.38 3.11 18.96
N LEU A 162 8.18 3.39 19.98
CA LEU A 162 9.65 3.35 19.95
C LEU A 162 10.27 2.07 20.52
N ASN A 163 9.47 1.12 21.02
CA ASN A 163 10.04 -0.11 21.58
C ASN A 163 10.66 -0.97 20.46
N LYS A 164 12.00 -1.16 20.52
CA LYS A 164 12.80 -1.79 19.45
C LYS A 164 12.47 -3.27 19.23
N GLN A 165 12.11 -3.99 20.27
CA GLN A 165 11.80 -5.42 20.19
C GLN A 165 10.49 -5.63 19.42
N ASP A 166 9.55 -4.70 19.55
CA ASP A 166 8.26 -4.75 18.87
C ASP A 166 8.37 -4.48 17.36
N LYS A 167 9.37 -3.68 16.91
CA LYS A 167 9.59 -3.42 15.48
C LYS A 167 9.96 -4.67 14.69
N ARG A 168 10.89 -5.50 15.20
CA ARG A 168 11.29 -6.75 14.52
C ARG A 168 10.11 -7.71 14.42
N LEU A 169 9.37 -7.86 15.50
CA LEU A 169 8.21 -8.75 15.54
C LEU A 169 7.09 -8.23 14.64
N ALA A 170 6.83 -6.92 14.62
CA ALA A 170 5.89 -6.29 13.71
C ALA A 170 6.27 -6.53 12.23
N TYR A 171 7.56 -6.50 11.89
CA TYR A 171 8.05 -6.88 10.56
C TYR A 171 7.69 -8.33 10.21
N VAL A 172 7.97 -9.28 11.13
CA VAL A 172 7.68 -10.71 10.91
C VAL A 172 6.19 -10.96 10.75
N ILE A 173 5.35 -10.37 11.63
CA ILE A 173 3.89 -10.48 11.55
C ILE A 173 3.39 -9.92 10.22
N SER A 174 3.81 -8.71 9.85
CA SER A 174 3.38 -8.05 8.61
C SER A 174 3.78 -8.84 7.37
N LYS A 175 5.01 -9.37 7.35
CA LYS A 175 5.50 -10.20 6.24
C LYS A 175 4.67 -11.48 6.10
N TYR A 176 4.36 -12.16 7.21
CA TYR A 176 3.48 -13.32 7.21
C TYR A 176 2.09 -12.99 6.67
N ILE A 177 1.45 -11.92 7.16
CA ILE A 177 0.12 -11.50 6.72
C ILE A 177 0.07 -11.23 5.20
N ILE A 178 1.10 -10.56 4.67
CA ILE A 178 1.21 -10.28 3.23
C ILE A 178 1.36 -11.59 2.44
N GLU A 179 2.25 -12.47 2.84
CA GLU A 179 2.48 -13.75 2.17
C GLU A 179 1.23 -14.66 2.24
N ASP A 180 0.58 -14.75 3.39
CA ASP A 180 -0.65 -15.52 3.58
C ASP A 180 -1.78 -14.97 2.70
N GLN A 181 -1.95 -13.65 2.66
CA GLN A 181 -2.93 -12.98 1.79
C GLN A 181 -2.69 -13.28 0.31
N ASN A 182 -1.43 -13.23 -0.15
CA ASN A 182 -1.06 -13.54 -1.54
C ASN A 182 -1.34 -15.00 -1.91
N ASN A 183 -1.29 -15.90 -0.93
CA ASN A 183 -1.60 -17.33 -1.08
C ASN A 183 -3.08 -17.66 -0.84
N GLY A 184 -3.95 -16.65 -0.65
CA GLY A 184 -5.38 -16.84 -0.43
C GLY A 184 -5.74 -17.29 0.99
N GLY A 185 -4.85 -17.08 1.96
CA GLY A 185 -5.08 -17.38 3.38
C GLY A 185 -6.04 -16.40 4.07
N LYS A 186 -6.30 -16.65 5.35
CA LYS A 186 -7.30 -15.92 6.16
C LYS A 186 -6.71 -15.08 7.29
N ALA A 187 -5.39 -15.01 7.40
CA ALA A 187 -4.73 -14.28 8.48
C ALA A 187 -5.18 -12.81 8.56
N LEU A 188 -5.27 -12.15 7.42
CA LEU A 188 -5.76 -10.77 7.33
C LEU A 188 -7.21 -10.63 7.84
N GLU A 189 -8.06 -11.63 7.66
CA GLU A 189 -9.46 -11.58 8.13
C GLU A 189 -9.54 -11.65 9.66
N VAL A 190 -8.73 -12.52 10.27
CA VAL A 190 -8.65 -12.64 11.74
C VAL A 190 -8.12 -11.32 12.32
N LEU A 191 -7.03 -10.80 11.77
CA LEU A 191 -6.44 -9.54 12.22
C LEU A 191 -7.39 -8.35 12.04
N ASN A 192 -8.10 -8.26 10.92
CA ASN A 192 -9.10 -7.21 10.64
C ASN A 192 -10.28 -7.26 11.64
N ARG A 193 -10.71 -8.44 12.06
CA ARG A 193 -11.75 -8.59 13.08
C ARG A 193 -11.31 -8.00 14.42
N LEU A 194 -10.09 -8.31 14.85
CA LEU A 194 -9.53 -7.79 16.09
C LEU A 194 -9.28 -6.27 16.00
N ALA A 195 -8.76 -5.77 14.88
CA ALA A 195 -8.55 -4.34 14.66
C ALA A 195 -9.86 -3.55 14.73
N LYS A 196 -10.96 -4.09 14.17
CA LYS A 196 -12.30 -3.50 14.29
C LYS A 196 -12.81 -3.50 15.74
N GLY A 197 -12.59 -4.57 16.48
CA GLY A 197 -12.92 -4.64 17.91
C GLY A 197 -12.14 -3.60 18.72
N ASN A 198 -10.86 -3.43 18.43
CA ASN A 198 -10.02 -2.40 19.03
C ASN A 198 -10.52 -0.98 18.68
N ALA A 199 -10.92 -0.76 17.44
CA ALA A 199 -11.52 0.51 17.03
C ALA A 199 -12.79 0.82 17.85
N ILE A 200 -13.66 -0.15 18.12
CA ILE A 200 -14.84 0.03 19.00
C ILE A 200 -14.40 0.32 20.44
N SER A 201 -13.41 -0.43 20.94
CA SER A 201 -12.88 -0.24 22.29
C SER A 201 -12.36 1.19 22.50
N ASN A 202 -11.72 1.74 21.52
CA ASN A 202 -11.17 3.09 21.57
C ASN A 202 -12.23 4.17 21.34
N LEU A 203 -13.13 3.97 20.37
CA LEU A 203 -14.21 4.91 20.07
C LEU A 203 -15.17 5.09 21.25
N VAL A 204 -15.43 4.06 22.07
CA VAL A 204 -16.28 4.19 23.25
C VAL A 204 -15.74 5.18 24.27
N SER A 205 -14.42 5.34 24.31
CA SER A 205 -13.73 6.26 25.22
C SER A 205 -13.80 7.73 24.78
N LEU A 206 -14.16 7.99 23.51
CA LEU A 206 -14.43 9.34 23.03
C LEU A 206 -15.78 9.81 23.58
N SER A 207 -15.78 10.87 24.38
CA SER A 207 -17.00 11.41 24.95
C SER A 207 -17.92 11.95 23.85
N GLY A 208 -19.19 11.56 23.86
CA GLY A 208 -20.18 12.01 22.89
C GLY A 208 -20.56 10.99 21.81
N LEU A 209 -20.50 9.72 22.13
CA LEU A 209 -20.82 8.56 21.27
C LEU A 209 -22.14 8.65 20.49
N SER A 210 -23.12 9.36 21.00
CA SER A 210 -24.39 9.63 20.29
C SER A 210 -24.25 10.57 19.10
N ASN A 211 -23.07 11.18 18.89
CA ASN A 211 -22.87 12.31 18.00
C ASN A 211 -21.94 12.01 16.79
N PHE A 212 -21.45 10.77 16.62
CA PHE A 212 -20.69 10.42 15.45
C PHE A 212 -21.56 10.24 14.18
N SER A 213 -22.87 10.14 14.33
CA SER A 213 -23.82 10.05 13.22
C SER A 213 -24.00 11.42 12.55
N GLY A 214 -23.11 11.80 11.67
CA GLY A 214 -23.18 13.09 10.97
C GLY A 214 -22.87 12.98 9.49
N SER A 215 -23.64 13.71 8.67
CA SER A 215 -23.25 14.02 7.30
C SER A 215 -21.95 14.81 7.28
N LEU A 216 -21.06 14.50 6.35
CA LEU A 216 -19.81 15.24 6.14
C LEU A 216 -19.96 16.46 5.21
N LYS A 217 -21.21 16.84 4.87
CA LYS A 217 -21.52 17.89 3.88
C LYS A 217 -20.81 19.22 4.13
N ASP A 218 -20.61 19.55 5.40
CA ASP A 218 -20.01 20.83 5.79
C ASP A 218 -18.58 20.68 6.29
N VAL A 219 -18.03 19.45 6.17
CA VAL A 219 -16.66 19.16 6.60
C VAL A 219 -15.71 19.33 5.43
N GLN A 220 -14.73 20.19 5.61
CA GLN A 220 -13.61 20.36 4.70
C GLN A 220 -12.45 19.48 5.17
N ILE A 221 -12.05 18.55 4.34
CA ILE A 221 -10.88 17.71 4.56
C ILE A 221 -9.67 18.38 3.91
N ILE A 222 -8.73 18.78 4.74
CA ILE A 222 -7.46 19.36 4.29
C ILE A 222 -6.51 18.19 4.07
N ILE A 223 -6.11 17.99 2.82
CA ILE A 223 -5.22 16.87 2.44
C ILE A 223 -3.78 17.29 2.73
N ASP A 224 -3.07 16.45 3.49
CA ASP A 224 -1.66 16.62 3.76
C ASP A 224 -0.78 16.00 2.65
N THR A 225 0.45 16.51 2.51
CA THR A 225 1.42 16.06 1.50
C THR A 225 1.65 14.53 1.52
N PRO A 226 1.91 13.87 2.68
CA PRO A 226 2.10 12.42 2.74
C PRO A 226 0.89 11.61 2.27
N PHE A 227 -0.33 12.05 2.61
CA PHE A 227 -1.55 11.39 2.13
C PHE A 227 -1.74 11.60 0.63
N PHE A 228 -1.43 12.78 0.11
CA PHE A 228 -1.50 13.04 -1.32
C PHE A 228 -0.53 12.17 -2.12
N TYR A 229 0.66 11.87 -1.60
CA TYR A 229 1.58 10.92 -2.24
C TYR A 229 0.99 9.51 -2.36
N ASN A 230 0.17 9.07 -1.40
CA ASN A 230 -0.57 7.81 -1.55
C ASN A 230 -1.58 7.90 -2.70
N LEU A 231 -2.35 8.99 -2.82
CA LEU A 231 -3.28 9.19 -3.93
C LEU A 231 -2.57 9.25 -5.28
N LEU A 232 -1.38 9.84 -5.33
CA LEU A 232 -0.56 9.95 -6.54
C LEU A 232 0.06 8.60 -6.95
N GLY A 233 0.03 7.59 -6.07
CA GLY A 233 0.67 6.30 -6.28
C GLY A 233 2.20 6.35 -6.13
N ALA A 234 2.70 7.36 -5.40
CA ALA A 234 4.13 7.52 -5.15
C ALA A 234 4.67 6.53 -4.10
N ASN A 235 3.80 5.95 -3.29
CA ASN A 235 4.12 4.84 -2.38
C ASN A 235 3.76 3.48 -3.05
N ASN A 236 3.52 2.44 -2.28
CA ASN A 236 3.10 1.15 -2.83
C ASN A 236 1.61 1.16 -3.26
N VAL A 237 1.21 0.18 -4.08
CA VAL A 237 -0.16 0.04 -4.62
C VAL A 237 -1.20 -0.10 -3.51
N SER A 238 -0.87 -0.80 -2.41
CA SER A 238 -1.80 -0.99 -1.28
C SER A 238 -2.12 0.33 -0.58
N ASN A 239 -1.14 1.22 -0.45
CA ASN A 239 -1.35 2.57 0.09
C ASN A 239 -2.25 3.41 -0.83
N GLN A 240 -2.05 3.30 -2.15
CA GLN A 240 -2.89 3.98 -3.13
C GLN A 240 -4.33 3.47 -3.07
N ASP A 241 -4.53 2.16 -3.05
CA ASP A 241 -5.86 1.53 -2.98
C ASP A 241 -6.62 1.92 -1.72
N ALA A 242 -5.94 1.98 -0.57
CA ALA A 242 -6.53 2.41 0.69
C ALA A 242 -6.92 3.90 0.65
N ALA A 243 -6.04 4.77 0.14
CA ALA A 243 -6.29 6.20 0.03
C ALA A 243 -7.45 6.52 -0.93
N VAL A 244 -7.50 5.87 -2.09
CA VAL A 244 -8.57 5.98 -3.10
C VAL A 244 -9.92 5.55 -2.50
N GLU A 245 -9.95 4.43 -1.78
CA GLU A 245 -11.16 3.95 -1.11
C GLU A 245 -11.67 4.93 -0.06
N LEU A 246 -10.77 5.42 0.82
CA LEU A 246 -11.12 6.42 1.83
C LEU A 246 -11.68 7.70 1.20
N MET A 247 -11.03 8.23 0.17
CA MET A 247 -11.50 9.43 -0.55
C MET A 247 -12.86 9.22 -1.19
N SER A 248 -13.09 8.02 -1.77
CA SER A 248 -14.38 7.67 -2.37
C SER A 248 -15.50 7.68 -1.34
N ILE A 249 -15.27 7.11 -0.16
CA ILE A 249 -16.23 7.07 0.94
C ILE A 249 -16.48 8.49 1.48
N LEU A 250 -15.44 9.28 1.72
CA LEU A 250 -15.56 10.67 2.16
C LEU A 250 -16.36 11.50 1.18
N LYS A 251 -16.06 11.39 -0.12
CA LYS A 251 -16.77 12.10 -1.20
C LYS A 251 -18.24 11.70 -1.26
N LYS A 252 -18.55 10.39 -1.15
CA LYS A 252 -19.92 9.86 -1.11
C LYS A 252 -20.72 10.41 0.07
N ASN A 253 -20.06 10.66 1.22
CA ASN A 253 -20.67 11.25 2.41
C ASN A 253 -20.72 12.79 2.38
N GLY A 254 -20.28 13.41 1.29
CA GLY A 254 -20.41 14.84 1.03
C GLY A 254 -19.26 15.70 1.53
N ALA A 255 -18.13 15.14 1.96
CA ALA A 255 -16.94 15.89 2.33
C ALA A 255 -16.39 16.68 1.14
N LYS A 256 -15.82 17.85 1.42
CA LYS A 256 -15.10 18.69 0.47
C LYS A 256 -13.59 18.52 0.71
N PHE A 257 -12.81 18.62 -0.35
CA PHE A 257 -11.36 18.42 -0.27
C PHE A 257 -10.61 19.69 -0.66
N SER A 258 -9.57 19.98 0.08
CA SER A 258 -8.68 21.08 -0.24
C SER A 258 -7.26 20.81 0.27
N MET A 259 -6.32 21.62 -0.20
CA MET A 259 -4.91 21.55 0.17
C MET A 259 -4.36 22.98 0.28
N PHE A 260 -3.50 23.23 1.26
CA PHE A 260 -2.85 24.54 1.35
C PHE A 260 -1.82 24.73 0.24
N GLN A 261 -1.63 25.97 -0.22
CA GLN A 261 -0.69 26.29 -1.30
C GLN A 261 0.74 25.84 -1.00
N HIS A 262 1.19 25.92 0.25
CA HIS A 262 2.54 25.50 0.62
C HIS A 262 2.73 23.96 0.49
N ASN A 263 1.69 23.14 0.74
CA ASN A 263 1.72 21.69 0.50
C ASN A 263 1.77 21.38 -1.01
N ILE A 264 0.99 22.11 -1.82
CA ILE A 264 1.01 21.94 -3.29
C ILE A 264 2.41 22.29 -3.83
N ASN A 265 2.98 23.41 -3.39
CA ASN A 265 4.34 23.81 -3.77
C ASN A 265 5.40 22.79 -3.32
N GLU A 266 5.22 22.22 -2.13
CA GLU A 266 6.10 21.17 -1.61
C GLU A 266 6.09 19.91 -2.49
N ILE A 267 4.90 19.46 -2.92
CA ILE A 267 4.77 18.28 -3.79
C ILE A 267 5.59 18.50 -5.07
N TYR A 268 5.39 19.64 -5.74
CA TYR A 268 6.12 19.95 -6.98
C TYR A 268 7.63 20.07 -6.73
N ALA A 269 8.04 20.80 -5.69
CA ALA A 269 9.46 20.98 -5.38
C ALA A 269 10.16 19.65 -5.03
N THR A 270 9.49 18.78 -4.28
CA THR A 270 10.04 17.49 -3.87
C THR A 270 10.13 16.52 -5.06
N LEU A 271 9.11 16.52 -5.95
CA LEU A 271 9.15 15.75 -7.19
C LEU A 271 10.25 16.25 -8.12
N ASP A 272 10.44 17.56 -8.26
CA ASP A 272 11.51 18.13 -9.07
C ASP A 272 12.89 17.78 -8.53
N ASP A 273 13.11 17.87 -7.22
CA ASP A 273 14.37 17.46 -6.59
C ASP A 273 14.63 15.96 -6.85
N ALA A 274 13.64 15.10 -6.67
CA ALA A 274 13.76 13.68 -6.93
C ALA A 274 14.10 13.37 -8.39
N ILE A 275 13.42 14.01 -9.35
CA ILE A 275 13.68 13.86 -10.79
C ILE A 275 15.12 14.27 -11.13
N GLN A 276 15.57 15.43 -10.67
CA GLN A 276 16.92 15.92 -10.96
C GLN A 276 18.00 15.01 -10.36
N ARG A 277 17.80 14.53 -9.14
CA ARG A 277 18.74 13.65 -8.48
C ARG A 277 18.80 12.27 -9.13
N LEU A 278 17.67 11.68 -9.50
CA LEU A 278 17.63 10.40 -10.24
C LEU A 278 18.26 10.54 -11.62
N LEU A 279 18.05 11.65 -12.31
CA LEU A 279 18.64 11.93 -13.62
C LEU A 279 20.17 12.05 -13.53
N SER A 280 20.67 12.79 -12.54
CA SER A 280 22.11 13.01 -12.35
C SER A 280 22.84 11.79 -11.76
N LYS A 281 22.12 10.84 -11.17
CA LYS A 281 22.65 9.69 -10.41
C LYS A 281 23.65 10.09 -9.30
N ASN A 282 23.59 11.34 -8.87
CA ASN A 282 24.47 11.90 -7.86
C ASN A 282 23.66 12.44 -6.68
N TYR A 283 23.37 11.57 -5.71
CA TYR A 283 22.63 11.94 -4.51
C TYR A 283 23.21 11.28 -3.26
N ASP A 284 23.06 11.98 -2.15
CA ASP A 284 23.33 11.48 -0.81
C ASP A 284 21.99 11.19 -0.13
N LEU A 285 21.69 9.92 0.14
CA LEU A 285 20.43 9.50 0.74
C LEU A 285 20.17 10.12 2.11
N ARG A 286 21.22 10.47 2.87
CA ARG A 286 21.08 11.18 4.15
C ARG A 286 20.47 12.57 4.03
N LYS A 287 20.75 13.24 2.91
CA LYS A 287 20.29 14.60 2.62
C LYS A 287 19.11 14.61 1.65
N SER A 288 18.59 13.45 1.31
CA SER A 288 17.52 13.30 0.35
C SER A 288 16.15 13.35 1.02
N SER A 289 15.13 13.78 0.26
CA SER A 289 13.74 13.68 0.70
C SER A 289 13.30 12.22 0.86
N ARG A 290 12.28 11.99 1.68
CA ARG A 290 11.68 10.66 1.83
C ARG A 290 11.18 10.13 0.48
N LEU A 291 10.62 10.99 -0.37
CA LEU A 291 10.15 10.62 -1.70
C LEU A 291 11.30 10.08 -2.58
N LEU A 292 12.47 10.72 -2.54
CA LEU A 292 13.63 10.21 -3.29
C LEU A 292 14.14 8.88 -2.73
N ARG A 293 14.21 8.72 -1.41
CA ARG A 293 14.61 7.44 -0.80
C ARG A 293 13.66 6.32 -1.20
N MET A 294 12.36 6.58 -1.16
CA MET A 294 11.35 5.63 -1.63
C MET A 294 11.51 5.34 -3.13
N ALA A 295 11.69 6.36 -3.97
CA ALA A 295 11.91 6.14 -5.40
C ALA A 295 13.14 5.25 -5.67
N VAL A 296 14.21 5.43 -4.90
CA VAL A 296 15.41 4.58 -4.99
C VAL A 296 15.12 3.16 -4.50
N SER A 297 14.40 2.99 -3.38
CA SER A 297 14.05 1.66 -2.85
C SER A 297 13.12 0.87 -3.76
N GLU A 298 12.20 1.54 -4.44
CA GLU A 298 11.26 0.93 -5.39
C GLU A 298 11.85 0.80 -6.82
N GLY A 299 13.07 1.29 -7.03
CA GLY A 299 13.72 1.27 -8.34
C GLY A 299 13.04 2.18 -9.39
N LEU A 300 12.37 3.24 -8.94
CA LEU A 300 11.68 4.17 -9.84
C LEU A 300 12.67 4.99 -10.65
N THR A 301 12.37 5.13 -11.92
CA THR A 301 13.16 5.95 -12.85
C THR A 301 12.74 7.43 -12.79
N TYR A 302 13.63 8.34 -13.22
CA TYR A 302 13.29 9.76 -13.36
C TYR A 302 12.07 9.97 -14.28
N THR A 303 11.90 9.15 -15.31
CA THR A 303 10.75 9.22 -16.24
C THR A 303 9.44 8.91 -15.51
N GLN A 304 9.40 7.88 -14.65
CA GLN A 304 8.22 7.55 -13.87
C GLN A 304 7.90 8.68 -12.88
N MET A 305 8.90 9.26 -12.23
CA MET A 305 8.71 10.42 -11.37
C MET A 305 8.19 11.64 -12.13
N GLN A 306 8.61 11.82 -13.38
CA GLN A 306 8.11 12.90 -14.24
C GLN A 306 6.64 12.69 -14.64
N VAL A 307 6.22 11.45 -14.90
CA VAL A 307 4.81 11.11 -15.09
C VAL A 307 4.01 11.41 -13.82
N MET A 308 4.51 11.02 -12.65
CA MET A 308 3.85 11.37 -11.38
C MET A 308 3.68 12.88 -11.22
N LYS A 309 4.71 13.68 -11.54
CA LYS A 309 4.61 15.15 -11.48
C LYS A 309 3.53 15.70 -12.39
N THR A 310 3.41 15.20 -13.63
CA THR A 310 2.35 15.65 -14.55
C THR A 310 0.96 15.26 -14.08
N ASN A 311 0.82 14.15 -13.36
CA ASN A 311 -0.45 13.66 -12.85
C ASN A 311 -0.95 14.41 -11.60
N VAL A 312 -0.13 15.25 -10.96
CA VAL A 312 -0.54 16.00 -9.74
C VAL A 312 -1.82 16.79 -9.97
N ALA A 313 -1.86 17.61 -11.03
CA ALA A 313 -3.03 18.46 -11.33
C ALA A 313 -4.26 17.61 -11.70
N GLU A 314 -4.06 16.49 -12.39
CA GLU A 314 -5.12 15.55 -12.76
C GLU A 314 -5.71 14.87 -11.52
N VAL A 315 -4.88 14.39 -10.61
CA VAL A 315 -5.32 13.79 -9.33
C VAL A 315 -6.10 14.79 -8.50
N MET A 316 -5.61 16.02 -8.39
CA MET A 316 -6.35 17.11 -7.71
C MET A 316 -7.71 17.33 -8.34
N SER A 317 -7.78 17.45 -9.66
CA SER A 317 -9.03 17.67 -10.41
C SER A 317 -10.02 16.52 -10.23
N ASN A 318 -9.56 15.27 -10.38
CA ASN A 318 -10.40 14.07 -10.29
C ASN A 318 -11.06 13.91 -8.91
N TRP A 319 -10.35 14.29 -7.86
CA TRP A 319 -10.87 14.28 -6.49
C TRP A 319 -11.60 15.57 -6.12
N GLY A 320 -11.50 16.63 -6.90
CA GLY A 320 -12.04 17.95 -6.58
C GLY A 320 -11.30 18.61 -5.42
N ILE A 321 -9.99 18.38 -5.32
CA ILE A 321 -9.13 19.03 -4.34
C ILE A 321 -8.85 20.46 -4.82
N VAL A 322 -9.28 21.43 -4.06
CA VAL A 322 -9.09 22.85 -4.36
C VAL A 322 -8.01 23.45 -3.47
N GLU A 323 -7.35 24.49 -3.96
CA GLU A 323 -6.44 25.26 -3.14
C GLU A 323 -7.20 25.94 -2.02
N GLN A 324 -6.69 25.84 -0.78
CA GLN A 324 -7.24 26.47 0.41
C GLN A 324 -6.48 27.74 0.74
N GLU A 325 -7.19 28.85 0.67
CA GLU A 325 -6.66 30.12 1.18
C GLU A 325 -6.49 30.08 2.70
N VAL A 326 -5.42 30.69 3.19
CA VAL A 326 -5.15 30.83 4.61
C VAL A 326 -6.16 31.82 5.19
N PRO A 327 -6.91 31.47 6.24
CA PRO A 327 -7.87 32.38 6.83
C PRO A 327 -7.17 33.61 7.41
N ASN A 328 -7.52 34.80 6.94
CA ASN A 328 -7.04 36.05 7.47
C ASN A 328 -7.86 36.46 8.71
N LEU A 329 -7.70 35.71 9.80
CA LEU A 329 -8.39 35.99 11.06
C LEU A 329 -7.45 36.72 12.01
N PRO A 330 -7.98 37.64 12.87
CA PRO A 330 -7.16 38.27 13.89
C PRO A 330 -6.56 37.25 14.83
N LEU A 331 -5.24 37.25 14.97
CA LEU A 331 -4.41 36.30 15.71
C LEU A 331 -4.86 36.00 17.16
N LYS A 332 -5.66 36.89 17.77
CA LYS A 332 -6.00 36.81 19.21
C LYS A 332 -7.00 35.72 19.61
N PHE A 333 -7.72 35.10 18.67
CA PHE A 333 -8.89 34.27 19.05
C PHE A 333 -8.84 32.81 18.62
N THR A 334 -8.00 32.47 17.66
CA THR A 334 -8.00 31.14 17.05
C THR A 334 -6.64 30.47 17.00
N ASP A 335 -5.57 31.17 17.31
CA ASP A 335 -4.23 30.63 17.19
C ASP A 335 -3.87 29.81 18.41
N ILE A 336 -3.18 28.71 18.11
CA ILE A 336 -2.47 27.89 19.07
C ILE A 336 -1.07 28.45 19.28
N ASP A 337 -0.41 28.03 20.33
CA ASP A 337 0.99 28.34 20.55
C ASP A 337 1.85 27.54 19.54
N MET A 338 2.24 28.23 18.45
CA MET A 338 2.99 27.64 17.33
C MET A 338 4.40 27.21 17.76
N GLU A 339 5.05 27.98 18.64
CA GLU A 339 6.39 27.66 19.13
C GLU A 339 6.36 26.42 20.04
N LEU A 340 5.34 26.34 20.90
CA LEU A 340 5.11 25.15 21.71
C LEU A 340 4.80 23.93 20.83
N LEU A 341 3.93 24.06 19.83
CA LEU A 341 3.62 22.97 18.90
C LEU A 341 4.87 22.52 18.16
N LYS A 342 5.66 23.45 17.64
CA LYS A 342 6.93 23.18 16.97
C LYS A 342 7.89 22.42 17.88
N THR A 343 8.01 22.84 19.13
CA THR A 343 8.84 22.17 20.14
C THR A 343 8.34 20.76 20.39
N ILE A 344 7.07 20.54 20.61
CA ILE A 344 6.46 19.23 20.87
C ILE A 344 6.72 18.27 19.70
N ILE A 345 6.53 18.72 18.45
CA ILE A 345 6.75 17.91 17.26
C ILE A 345 8.26 17.63 17.08
N THR A 346 9.12 18.64 17.32
CA THR A 346 10.58 18.47 17.25
C THR A 346 11.06 17.43 18.25
N ASP A 347 10.64 17.50 19.50
CA ASP A 347 10.98 16.53 20.54
C ASP A 347 10.54 15.12 20.15
N ALA A 348 9.36 15.00 19.56
CA ALA A 348 8.83 13.75 19.05
C ALA A 348 9.69 13.17 17.91
N TYR A 349 10.10 13.97 16.94
CA TYR A 349 10.95 13.53 15.82
C TYR A 349 12.38 13.22 16.24
N THR A 350 12.91 13.93 17.23
CA THR A 350 14.30 13.76 17.70
C THR A 350 14.45 12.72 18.81
N HIS A 351 13.36 12.05 19.21
CA HIS A 351 13.36 11.12 20.35
C HIS A 351 14.00 11.71 21.60
N ASN A 352 13.53 12.88 22.01
CA ASN A 352 14.12 13.61 23.13
C ASN A 352 15.61 13.87 22.94
N HIS A 353 16.01 14.37 21.77
CA HIS A 353 17.36 14.80 21.42
C HIS A 353 18.38 13.67 21.16
N THR A 354 17.96 12.45 20.92
CA THR A 354 18.84 11.36 20.48
C THR A 354 19.31 11.48 19.02
N ARG A 355 18.63 12.32 18.22
CA ARG A 355 18.91 12.61 16.81
C ARG A 355 18.74 14.11 16.53
N GLU A 356 19.58 14.68 15.68
CA GLU A 356 19.42 16.03 15.14
C GLU A 356 18.60 16.01 13.84
N LEU A 357 17.76 17.03 13.64
CA LEU A 357 17.05 17.24 12.38
C LEU A 357 17.96 17.92 11.35
N PHE A 358 17.89 17.49 10.10
CA PHE A 358 18.54 18.20 9.02
C PHE A 358 17.78 19.48 8.65
N ASN A 359 18.47 20.44 8.01
CA ASN A 359 17.86 21.72 7.63
C ASN A 359 16.60 21.57 6.76
N HIS A 360 16.54 20.58 5.89
CA HIS A 360 15.35 20.33 5.07
C HIS A 360 14.18 19.77 5.89
N GLU A 361 14.45 18.94 6.92
CA GLU A 361 13.43 18.44 7.86
C GLU A 361 12.87 19.57 8.72
N MET A 362 13.71 20.54 9.12
CA MET A 362 13.24 21.75 9.81
C MET A 362 12.27 22.57 8.95
N GLY A 363 12.57 22.73 7.66
CA GLY A 363 11.68 23.43 6.72
C GLY A 363 10.35 22.73 6.48
N MET A 364 10.32 21.38 6.53
CA MET A 364 9.09 20.58 6.48
C MET A 364 8.28 20.76 7.76
N LEU A 365 8.94 20.73 8.91
CA LEU A 365 8.33 20.92 10.22
C LEU A 365 7.57 22.27 10.31
N ASP A 366 8.16 23.35 9.80
CA ASP A 366 7.49 24.66 9.79
C ASP A 366 6.19 24.62 8.98
N LYS A 367 6.18 23.93 7.84
CA LYS A 367 4.96 23.76 7.02
C LYS A 367 3.90 22.90 7.71
N ASP A 368 4.31 21.85 8.43
CA ASP A 368 3.42 21.02 9.23
C ASP A 368 2.74 21.84 10.34
N VAL A 369 3.52 22.65 11.06
CA VAL A 369 3.01 23.59 12.09
C VAL A 369 2.04 24.58 11.49
N ASP A 370 2.37 25.16 10.33
CA ASP A 370 1.48 26.08 9.60
C ASP A 370 0.17 25.39 9.20
N SER A 371 0.23 24.17 8.62
CA SER A 371 -0.96 23.42 8.20
C SER A 371 -1.90 23.13 9.37
N ILE A 372 -1.35 22.70 10.51
CA ILE A 372 -2.11 22.47 11.73
C ILE A 372 -2.74 23.77 12.21
N THR A 373 -1.97 24.84 12.30
CA THR A 373 -2.44 26.16 12.77
C THR A 373 -3.54 26.70 11.88
N TYR A 374 -3.38 26.64 10.56
CA TYR A 374 -4.39 27.10 9.61
C TYR A 374 -5.67 26.26 9.69
N THR A 375 -5.55 24.97 9.92
CA THR A 375 -6.71 24.10 10.15
C THR A 375 -7.44 24.47 11.45
N TYR A 376 -6.72 24.82 12.52
CA TYR A 376 -7.32 25.38 13.74
C TYR A 376 -8.09 26.67 13.43
N ARG A 377 -7.53 27.59 12.64
CA ARG A 377 -8.19 28.84 12.24
C ARG A 377 -9.47 28.56 11.45
N LEU A 378 -9.47 27.62 10.52
CA LEU A 378 -10.67 27.22 9.75
C LEU A 378 -11.79 26.69 10.65
N ARG A 379 -11.46 26.01 11.76
CA ARG A 379 -12.44 25.54 12.75
C ARG A 379 -13.11 26.66 13.52
N GLY A 380 -12.42 27.76 13.72
CA GLY A 380 -12.88 28.88 14.54
C GLY A 380 -12.73 28.62 16.03
N ASN A 381 -13.51 29.35 16.85
CA ASN A 381 -13.28 29.45 18.30
C ASN A 381 -14.04 28.43 19.17
N SER A 382 -14.94 27.64 18.60
CA SER A 382 -15.79 26.71 19.34
C SER A 382 -15.11 25.34 19.48
N ALA A 383 -15.26 24.71 20.65
CA ALA A 383 -14.84 23.32 20.85
C ALA A 383 -15.62 22.38 19.93
N ILE A 384 -14.92 21.53 19.19
CA ILE A 384 -15.52 20.57 18.26
C ILE A 384 -15.77 19.26 19.01
N GLN A 385 -17.02 18.94 19.26
CA GLN A 385 -17.44 17.76 20.01
C GLN A 385 -17.85 16.58 19.11
N ASN A 386 -18.15 16.82 17.82
CA ASN A 386 -18.59 15.81 16.88
C ASN A 386 -18.24 16.21 15.42
N LEU A 387 -18.32 15.24 14.51
CA LEU A 387 -18.04 15.48 13.09
C LEU A 387 -18.99 16.50 12.44
N LYS A 388 -20.26 16.53 12.83
CA LYS A 388 -21.23 17.47 12.28
C LYS A 388 -20.86 18.93 12.56
N GLY A 389 -20.24 19.20 13.73
CA GLY A 389 -19.73 20.52 14.09
C GLY A 389 -18.33 20.82 13.54
N CYS A 390 -17.68 19.86 12.92
CA CYS A 390 -16.33 19.98 12.42
C CYS A 390 -16.35 20.69 11.05
N LYS A 391 -15.84 21.93 11.01
CA LYS A 391 -15.74 22.68 9.75
C LYS A 391 -14.54 22.25 8.91
N ALA A 392 -13.41 21.95 9.56
CA ALA A 392 -12.18 21.54 8.91
C ALA A 392 -11.46 20.44 9.70
N LEU A 393 -10.85 19.52 8.97
CA LEU A 393 -10.08 18.40 9.49
C LEU A 393 -8.91 18.13 8.56
N MET A 394 -7.68 18.13 9.07
CA MET A 394 -6.50 17.75 8.31
C MET A 394 -6.38 16.23 8.28
N LEU A 395 -6.25 15.65 7.11
CA LEU A 395 -6.03 14.22 6.87
C LEU A 395 -4.57 13.97 6.53
N THR A 396 -3.89 13.22 7.36
CA THR A 396 -2.48 12.85 7.19
C THR A 396 -2.27 11.36 7.38
N THR A 397 -1.14 10.83 6.88
CA THR A 397 -0.61 9.51 7.27
C THR A 397 0.48 9.62 8.34
N ASN A 398 0.86 10.83 8.70
CA ASN A 398 1.89 11.09 9.71
C ASN A 398 1.30 11.03 11.12
N ARG A 399 1.51 9.89 11.80
CA ARG A 399 0.99 9.65 13.15
C ARG A 399 1.56 10.62 14.19
N ILE A 400 2.84 11.00 14.05
CA ILE A 400 3.49 11.94 14.99
C ILE A 400 2.74 13.27 14.95
N ILE A 401 2.51 13.83 13.77
CA ILE A 401 1.78 15.10 13.60
C ILE A 401 0.34 14.97 14.12
N ALA A 402 -0.36 13.90 13.78
CA ALA A 402 -1.72 13.67 14.25
C ALA A 402 -1.79 13.60 15.79
N THR A 403 -0.85 12.92 16.44
CA THR A 403 -0.81 12.78 17.89
C THR A 403 -0.41 14.08 18.57
N MET A 404 0.68 14.71 18.12
CA MET A 404 1.22 15.91 18.75
C MET A 404 0.31 17.14 18.56
N SER A 405 -0.42 17.24 17.45
CA SER A 405 -1.42 18.29 17.26
C SER A 405 -2.60 18.20 18.23
N ASN A 406 -2.81 17.04 18.85
CA ASN A 406 -3.86 16.80 19.84
C ASN A 406 -3.34 16.78 21.30
N ASP A 407 -2.08 17.11 21.53
CA ASP A 407 -1.50 17.24 22.89
C ASP A 407 -2.36 18.21 23.74
N GLU A 408 -2.58 17.90 25.00
CA GLU A 408 -3.45 18.69 25.90
C GLU A 408 -3.03 20.15 26.01
N ARG A 409 -1.73 20.44 25.89
CA ARG A 409 -1.16 21.79 25.90
C ARG A 409 -1.54 22.60 24.66
N ILE A 410 -1.80 21.90 23.53
CA ILE A 410 -2.23 22.49 22.25
C ILE A 410 -3.76 22.48 22.14
N ASN A 411 -4.39 21.34 22.45
CA ASN A 411 -5.84 21.17 22.42
C ASN A 411 -6.53 21.80 23.64
N THR A 412 -6.20 23.04 23.96
CA THR A 412 -6.74 23.76 25.12
C THR A 412 -8.26 23.93 25.09
N LYS A 413 -8.86 23.88 23.90
CA LYS A 413 -10.33 23.94 23.70
C LYS A 413 -11.02 22.60 23.91
N LYS A 414 -10.27 21.54 24.20
CA LYS A 414 -10.78 20.16 24.42
C LYS A 414 -11.64 19.66 23.24
N HIS A 415 -11.15 19.83 22.00
CA HIS A 415 -11.78 19.23 20.85
C HIS A 415 -11.79 17.71 21.00
N GLN A 416 -12.96 17.08 20.81
CA GLN A 416 -13.09 15.62 20.79
C GLN A 416 -12.71 15.05 19.40
N ILE A 417 -12.99 15.83 18.34
CA ILE A 417 -12.48 15.51 17.00
C ILE A 417 -11.12 16.20 16.84
N PRO A 418 -10.02 15.46 16.66
CA PRO A 418 -8.68 16.03 16.51
C PRO A 418 -8.60 16.99 15.31
N VAL A 419 -7.73 17.96 15.38
CA VAL A 419 -7.54 18.92 14.26
C VAL A 419 -6.86 18.24 13.09
N CYS A 420 -5.93 17.34 13.40
CA CYS A 420 -5.24 16.50 12.44
C CYS A 420 -5.53 15.05 12.79
N ALA A 421 -6.01 14.27 11.83
CA ALA A 421 -6.41 12.89 12.00
C ALA A 421 -5.75 11.99 10.96
N THR A 422 -5.46 10.76 11.37
CA THR A 422 -4.99 9.75 10.44
C THR A 422 -6.15 9.16 9.62
N ASP A 423 -5.81 8.58 8.49
CA ASP A 423 -6.70 7.77 7.65
C ASP A 423 -7.35 6.62 8.45
N VAL A 424 -6.59 5.96 9.32
CA VAL A 424 -7.10 4.90 10.23
C VAL A 424 -8.15 5.46 11.19
N PHE A 425 -7.93 6.62 11.81
CA PHE A 425 -8.90 7.25 12.69
C PHE A 425 -10.20 7.59 11.97
N ILE A 426 -10.10 8.26 10.81
CA ILE A 426 -11.27 8.62 10.01
C ILE A 426 -12.03 7.38 9.55
N SER A 427 -11.31 6.36 9.07
CA SER A 427 -11.89 5.09 8.63
C SER A 427 -12.65 4.39 9.75
N SER A 428 -12.12 4.39 10.95
CA SER A 428 -12.75 3.78 12.13
C SER A 428 -14.06 4.48 12.50
N ILE A 429 -14.10 5.82 12.43
CA ILE A 429 -15.33 6.58 12.63
C ILE A 429 -16.34 6.28 11.52
N LEU A 430 -15.91 6.24 10.26
CA LEU A 430 -16.80 5.94 9.13
C LEU A 430 -17.36 4.53 9.23
N TRP A 431 -16.52 3.55 9.58
CA TRP A 431 -16.97 2.18 9.76
C TRP A 431 -17.93 2.04 10.95
N SER A 432 -17.67 2.70 12.07
CA SER A 432 -18.57 2.64 13.23
C SER A 432 -19.98 3.16 12.95
N ASN A 433 -20.11 4.09 12.04
CA ASN A 433 -21.40 4.64 11.61
C ASN A 433 -22.07 3.82 10.50
N TYR A 434 -21.29 3.23 9.62
CA TYR A 434 -21.74 2.49 8.43
C TYR A 434 -20.96 1.17 8.26
N PRO A 435 -21.15 0.18 9.15
CA PRO A 435 -20.33 -1.04 9.18
C PRO A 435 -20.38 -1.83 7.86
N THR A 436 -21.55 -1.96 7.27
CA THR A 436 -21.75 -2.79 6.07
C THR A 436 -21.22 -2.18 4.77
N GLY A 437 -20.93 -0.88 4.77
CA GLY A 437 -20.45 -0.16 3.57
C GLY A 437 -18.94 0.06 3.53
N ASN A 438 -18.23 -0.12 4.65
CA ASN A 438 -16.84 0.30 4.81
C ASN A 438 -15.89 -0.85 5.21
N ASP A 439 -16.33 -2.10 5.07
CA ASP A 439 -15.52 -3.28 5.44
C ASP A 439 -14.24 -3.39 4.60
N GLN A 440 -14.33 -3.09 3.33
CA GLN A 440 -13.20 -3.11 2.40
C GLN A 440 -12.13 -2.08 2.76
N LEU A 441 -12.53 -0.90 3.24
CA LEU A 441 -11.59 0.16 3.62
C LEU A 441 -10.68 -0.29 4.78
N ASN A 442 -11.25 -0.83 5.87
CA ASN A 442 -10.46 -1.29 7.02
C ASN A 442 -9.47 -2.38 6.62
N ARG A 443 -9.88 -3.31 5.76
CA ARG A 443 -9.02 -4.37 5.22
C ARG A 443 -7.88 -3.79 4.37
N LYS A 444 -8.17 -2.82 3.50
CA LYS A 444 -7.16 -2.14 2.67
C LYS A 444 -6.17 -1.34 3.51
N LEU A 445 -6.65 -0.64 4.52
CA LEU A 445 -5.79 0.10 5.45
C LEU A 445 -4.88 -0.86 6.23
N LEU A 446 -5.41 -1.97 6.72
CA LEU A 446 -4.63 -2.93 7.49
C LEU A 446 -3.51 -3.57 6.64
N ILE A 447 -3.81 -3.98 5.42
CA ILE A 447 -2.78 -4.52 4.52
C ILE A 447 -1.77 -3.44 4.10
N SER A 448 -2.22 -2.20 3.87
CA SER A 448 -1.37 -1.04 3.63
C SER A 448 -0.38 -0.83 4.78
N GLU A 449 -0.84 -0.94 6.02
CA GLU A 449 0.01 -0.84 7.20
C GLU A 449 1.01 -2.00 7.33
N CYS A 450 0.63 -3.21 6.94
CA CYS A 450 1.58 -4.31 6.84
C CYS A 450 2.70 -3.98 5.82
N TYR A 451 2.35 -3.46 4.64
CA TYR A 451 3.35 -3.02 3.65
C TYR A 451 4.23 -1.87 4.17
N ASN A 452 3.65 -0.90 4.88
CA ASN A 452 4.42 0.19 5.50
C ASN A 452 5.40 -0.32 6.56
N THR A 453 5.01 -1.34 7.33
CA THR A 453 5.84 -1.95 8.39
C THR A 453 7.04 -2.70 7.82
N ILE A 454 6.90 -3.36 6.67
CA ILE A 454 8.00 -4.06 6.02
C ILE A 454 8.86 -3.16 5.13
N GLN A 455 8.39 -1.94 4.83
CA GLN A 455 9.19 -0.96 4.10
C GLN A 455 10.45 -0.62 4.90
N LEU A 456 11.59 -0.62 4.24
CA LEU A 456 12.87 -0.39 4.89
C LEU A 456 12.93 0.95 5.64
N ASP A 457 13.43 0.89 6.88
CA ASP A 457 13.74 2.09 7.65
C ASP A 457 14.80 2.93 6.92
N ASP A 458 14.55 4.24 6.84
CA ASP A 458 15.41 5.18 6.13
C ASP A 458 16.87 5.13 6.62
N LEU A 459 17.09 5.01 7.94
CA LEU A 459 18.42 4.96 8.52
C LEU A 459 19.14 3.64 8.20
N LEU A 460 18.39 2.53 8.17
CA LEU A 460 18.93 1.23 7.77
C LEU A 460 19.36 1.25 6.30
N MET A 461 18.52 1.81 5.43
CA MET A 461 18.82 1.95 4.01
C MET A 461 20.06 2.84 3.78
N ILE A 462 20.12 3.99 4.46
CA ILE A 462 21.27 4.90 4.39
C ILE A 462 22.55 4.16 4.80
N ARG A 463 22.54 3.46 5.94
CA ARG A 463 23.69 2.70 6.45
C ARG A 463 24.15 1.63 5.47
N PHE A 464 23.22 0.91 4.87
CA PHE A 464 23.50 -0.10 3.85
C PHE A 464 24.22 0.50 2.63
N TYR A 465 23.68 1.57 2.05
CA TYR A 465 24.28 2.21 0.88
C TYR A 465 25.65 2.83 1.19
N GLU A 466 25.87 3.36 2.39
CA GLU A 466 27.18 3.86 2.83
C GLU A 466 28.22 2.75 2.96
N ASP A 467 27.84 1.60 3.54
CA ASP A 467 28.72 0.44 3.67
C ASP A 467 29.11 -0.10 2.29
N ILE A 468 28.13 -0.27 1.38
CA ILE A 468 28.39 -0.73 0.00
C ILE A 468 29.32 0.24 -0.73
N LYS A 469 29.10 1.56 -0.61
CA LYS A 469 29.93 2.58 -1.22
C LYS A 469 31.36 2.52 -0.66
N LYS A 470 31.52 2.35 0.65
CA LYS A 470 32.83 2.16 1.29
C LYS A 470 33.51 0.90 0.79
N LYS A 471 32.82 -0.24 0.74
CA LYS A 471 33.35 -1.51 0.23
C LYS A 471 33.79 -1.42 -1.23
N LYS A 472 33.06 -0.69 -2.08
CA LYS A 472 33.47 -0.39 -3.46
C LYS A 472 34.76 0.42 -3.52
N LEU A 473 34.87 1.49 -2.70
CA LEU A 473 36.07 2.35 -2.66
C LEU A 473 37.29 1.59 -2.15
N THR A 474 37.13 0.63 -1.26
CA THR A 474 38.21 -0.22 -0.75
C THR A 474 38.49 -1.45 -1.61
N SER A 475 37.84 -1.57 -2.76
CA SER A 475 37.89 -2.75 -3.65
C SER A 475 37.57 -4.08 -2.96
N SER A 476 36.78 -4.03 -1.90
CA SER A 476 36.30 -5.22 -1.17
C SER A 476 35.18 -5.93 -1.90
N ILE A 477 34.52 -5.24 -2.84
CA ILE A 477 33.51 -5.77 -3.77
C ILE A 477 33.81 -5.29 -5.18
N THR A 478 33.46 -6.11 -6.17
CA THR A 478 33.61 -5.78 -7.59
C THR A 478 32.52 -4.80 -8.06
N GLU A 479 32.70 -4.20 -9.25
CA GLU A 479 31.67 -3.33 -9.86
C GLU A 479 30.34 -4.08 -10.09
N ASN A 480 30.39 -5.33 -10.52
CA ASN A 480 29.19 -6.14 -10.74
C ASN A 480 28.46 -6.40 -9.40
N GLN A 481 29.19 -6.78 -8.36
CA GLN A 481 28.63 -6.97 -7.01
C GLN A 481 28.04 -5.66 -6.43
N TYR A 482 28.70 -4.52 -6.70
CA TYR A 482 28.14 -3.21 -6.33
C TYR A 482 26.79 -2.95 -7.06
N LEU A 483 26.72 -3.26 -8.36
CA LEU A 483 25.48 -3.10 -9.13
C LEU A 483 24.39 -4.06 -8.64
N GLU A 484 24.71 -5.31 -8.34
CA GLU A 484 23.74 -6.27 -7.78
C GLU A 484 23.16 -5.79 -6.45
N LEU A 485 23.98 -5.24 -5.55
CA LEU A 485 23.52 -4.72 -4.26
C LEU A 485 22.74 -3.40 -4.37
N THR A 486 22.96 -2.61 -5.42
CA THR A 486 22.36 -1.26 -5.54
C THR A 486 21.24 -1.16 -6.55
N ALA A 487 21.17 -2.04 -7.54
CA ALA A 487 20.21 -1.96 -8.63
C ALA A 487 19.03 -2.93 -8.51
N THR A 488 19.05 -3.83 -7.52
CA THR A 488 18.02 -4.86 -7.37
C THR A 488 17.18 -4.67 -6.11
N ASN A 489 15.86 -4.75 -6.23
CA ASN A 489 14.95 -4.78 -5.08
C ASN A 489 15.19 -6.03 -4.19
N LEU A 490 15.79 -7.08 -4.76
CA LEU A 490 16.14 -8.29 -4.03
C LEU A 490 17.11 -7.99 -2.88
N ALA A 491 18.15 -7.19 -3.11
CA ALA A 491 19.12 -6.81 -2.07
C ALA A 491 18.45 -6.08 -0.90
N LEU A 492 17.50 -5.17 -1.20
CA LEU A 492 16.75 -4.44 -0.18
C LEU A 492 15.74 -5.33 0.57
N THR A 493 15.10 -6.26 -0.13
CA THR A 493 14.23 -7.27 0.50
C THR A 493 15.03 -8.16 1.45
N LEU A 494 16.20 -8.66 1.02
CA LEU A 494 17.09 -9.47 1.84
C LEU A 494 17.65 -8.68 3.04
N LEU A 495 17.90 -7.39 2.86
CA LEU A 495 18.29 -6.49 3.96
C LEU A 495 17.19 -6.42 5.02
N GLY A 496 15.94 -6.22 4.60
CA GLY A 496 14.78 -6.22 5.49
C GLY A 496 14.62 -7.56 6.21
N ASP A 497 14.70 -8.67 5.50
CA ASP A 497 14.56 -10.01 6.07
C ASP A 497 15.70 -10.34 7.06
N LYS A 498 16.95 -9.99 6.72
CA LYS A 498 18.10 -10.25 7.58
C LYS A 498 18.10 -9.42 8.87
N THR A 499 17.66 -8.18 8.78
CA THR A 499 17.67 -7.24 9.92
C THR A 499 16.33 -7.12 10.62
N GLN A 500 15.26 -7.69 10.04
CA GLN A 500 13.88 -7.46 10.48
C GLN A 500 13.56 -5.97 10.63
N ASN A 501 14.10 -5.18 9.70
CA ASN A 501 13.96 -3.72 9.65
C ASN A 501 14.54 -2.98 10.88
N ASP A 502 15.46 -3.60 11.62
CA ASP A 502 16.16 -2.98 12.76
C ASP A 502 17.62 -2.62 12.42
N ILE A 503 17.94 -1.33 12.47
CA ILE A 503 19.28 -0.82 12.20
C ILE A 503 20.36 -1.42 13.14
N ASN A 504 19.99 -1.83 14.36
CA ASN A 504 20.93 -2.40 15.31
C ASN A 504 21.32 -3.85 14.95
N ALA A 505 20.53 -4.53 14.12
CA ALA A 505 20.87 -5.84 13.57
C ALA A 505 21.85 -5.76 12.40
N TYR A 506 22.07 -4.55 11.84
CA TYR A 506 23.01 -4.34 10.75
C TYR A 506 24.45 -4.41 11.24
N THR A 507 25.25 -5.27 10.64
CA THR A 507 26.68 -5.45 10.91
C THR A 507 27.52 -5.19 9.66
N ASP A 508 28.83 -5.02 9.81
CA ASP A 508 29.75 -4.86 8.67
C ASP A 508 29.79 -6.08 7.74
N ARG A 509 29.22 -7.22 8.16
CA ARG A 509 29.11 -8.46 7.37
C ARG A 509 27.80 -8.52 6.58
N THR A 510 26.78 -7.79 6.99
CA THR A 510 25.42 -7.89 6.43
C THR A 510 25.38 -7.76 4.90
N ALA A 511 26.09 -6.76 4.34
CA ALA A 511 26.14 -6.59 2.89
C ALA A 511 26.81 -7.76 2.16
N ASN A 512 27.85 -8.38 2.75
CA ASN A 512 28.52 -9.54 2.18
C ASN A 512 27.61 -10.80 2.23
N GLU A 513 26.90 -10.98 3.34
CA GLU A 513 25.95 -12.09 3.51
C GLU A 513 24.80 -11.99 2.52
N ILE A 514 24.28 -10.78 2.27
CA ILE A 514 23.26 -10.53 1.24
C ILE A 514 23.81 -10.89 -0.14
N LEU A 515 25.04 -10.47 -0.46
CA LEU A 515 25.69 -10.79 -1.72
C LEU A 515 25.85 -12.30 -1.92
N GLU A 516 26.27 -13.02 -0.88
CA GLU A 516 26.38 -14.50 -0.92
C GLU A 516 25.04 -15.17 -1.18
N ILE A 517 23.92 -14.63 -0.64
CA ILE A 517 22.58 -15.14 -0.89
C ILE A 517 22.20 -14.90 -2.35
N ILE A 518 22.37 -13.69 -2.88
CA ILE A 518 22.09 -13.34 -4.27
C ILE A 518 22.88 -14.24 -5.24
N GLU A 519 24.17 -14.41 -5.01
CA GLU A 519 25.02 -15.29 -5.84
C GLU A 519 24.57 -16.76 -5.78
N ARG A 520 24.09 -17.22 -4.63
CA ARG A 520 23.57 -18.59 -4.46
C ARG A 520 22.25 -18.77 -5.20
N GLU A 521 21.34 -17.79 -5.11
CA GLU A 521 20.07 -17.83 -5.82
C GLU A 521 20.28 -17.80 -7.33
N HIS A 522 21.14 -16.91 -7.86
CA HIS A 522 21.50 -16.91 -9.27
C HIS A 522 22.09 -18.23 -9.75
N LYS A 523 22.99 -18.87 -8.96
CA LYS A 523 23.52 -20.19 -9.30
C LYS A 523 22.43 -21.25 -9.32
N ALA A 524 21.51 -21.24 -8.35
CA ALA A 524 20.40 -22.17 -8.30
C ALA A 524 19.41 -21.97 -9.47
N GLU A 525 19.12 -20.73 -9.86
CA GLU A 525 18.28 -20.43 -11.03
C GLU A 525 18.92 -20.93 -12.33
N VAL A 526 20.21 -20.67 -12.53
CA VAL A 526 20.95 -21.16 -13.70
C VAL A 526 20.96 -22.69 -13.75
N GLU A 527 21.16 -23.34 -12.61
CA GLU A 527 21.16 -24.80 -12.54
C GLU A 527 19.76 -25.38 -12.80
N ASN A 528 18.71 -24.75 -12.25
CA ASN A 528 17.32 -25.17 -12.50
C ASN A 528 16.92 -24.94 -13.97
N ALA A 529 17.27 -23.79 -14.55
CA ALA A 529 17.04 -23.54 -15.96
C ALA A 529 17.77 -24.54 -16.87
N LYS A 530 19.00 -24.93 -16.48
CA LYS A 530 19.76 -25.98 -17.18
C LYS A 530 19.09 -27.34 -17.08
N LYS A 531 18.65 -27.74 -15.89
CA LYS A 531 17.91 -28.99 -15.67
C LYS A 531 16.58 -29.03 -16.41
N GLU A 532 15.86 -27.90 -16.46
CA GLU A 532 14.61 -27.80 -17.22
C GLU A 532 14.87 -27.84 -18.74
N GLY A 533 15.94 -27.19 -19.19
CA GLY A 533 16.39 -27.27 -20.56
C GLY A 533 16.80 -28.69 -20.96
N GLU A 534 17.53 -29.41 -20.09
CA GLU A 534 17.91 -30.82 -20.31
C GLU A 534 16.67 -31.72 -20.36
N LYS A 535 15.68 -31.56 -19.44
CA LYS A 535 14.42 -32.31 -19.49
C LYS A 535 13.64 -32.03 -20.78
N LYS A 536 13.49 -30.79 -21.19
CA LYS A 536 12.81 -30.47 -22.45
C LYS A 536 13.53 -31.04 -23.66
N LEU A 537 14.87 -31.09 -23.62
CA LEU A 537 15.66 -31.68 -24.68
C LEU A 537 15.49 -33.24 -24.72
N GLU A 538 15.40 -33.87 -23.54
CA GLU A 538 15.16 -35.30 -23.41
C GLU A 538 13.74 -35.67 -23.86
N GLU A 539 12.74 -34.92 -23.46
CA GLU A 539 11.35 -35.07 -23.93
C GLU A 539 11.25 -34.87 -25.45
N PHE A 540 11.93 -33.88 -25.99
CA PHE A 540 11.97 -33.64 -27.43
C PHE A 540 12.69 -34.78 -28.20
N ARG A 541 13.79 -35.33 -27.62
CA ARG A 541 14.45 -36.50 -28.17
C ARG A 541 13.54 -37.72 -28.15
N PHE A 542 12.87 -37.97 -27.02
CA PHE A 542 11.95 -39.10 -26.89
C PHE A 542 10.76 -38.98 -27.85
N GLN A 543 10.18 -37.78 -27.99
CA GLN A 543 9.11 -37.50 -28.98
C GLN A 543 9.63 -37.72 -30.40
N SER A 544 10.82 -37.17 -30.73
CA SER A 544 11.43 -37.34 -32.04
C SER A 544 11.77 -38.81 -32.36
N GLU A 545 12.23 -39.58 -31.37
CA GLU A 545 12.47 -41.02 -31.55
C GLU A 545 11.18 -41.83 -31.67
N SER A 546 10.13 -41.45 -30.88
CA SER A 546 8.80 -42.05 -30.97
C SER A 546 8.16 -41.73 -32.34
N GLU A 547 8.22 -40.51 -32.80
CA GLU A 547 7.73 -40.11 -34.14
C GLU A 547 8.51 -40.84 -35.26
N LYS A 548 9.83 -40.97 -35.11
CA LYS A 548 10.64 -41.75 -36.05
C LYS A 548 10.26 -43.23 -36.03
N ALA A 549 10.06 -43.82 -34.86
CA ALA A 549 9.63 -45.22 -34.73
C ALA A 549 8.23 -45.43 -35.31
N GLU A 550 7.30 -44.47 -35.09
CA GLU A 550 5.95 -44.53 -35.65
C GLU A 550 5.97 -44.31 -37.17
N ILE A 551 6.80 -43.38 -37.67
CA ILE A 551 7.00 -43.18 -39.10
C ILE A 551 7.63 -44.41 -39.75
N ILE A 552 8.60 -45.06 -39.08
CA ILE A 552 9.23 -46.31 -39.58
C ILE A 552 8.21 -47.47 -39.55
N ALA A 553 7.43 -47.63 -38.49
CA ALA A 553 6.39 -48.66 -38.40
C ALA A 553 5.28 -48.45 -39.47
N ASN A 554 4.82 -47.23 -39.63
CA ASN A 554 3.85 -46.86 -40.66
C ASN A 554 4.43 -46.95 -42.08
N SER A 555 5.73 -46.66 -42.26
CA SER A 555 6.40 -46.78 -43.56
C SER A 555 6.54 -48.22 -43.96
N ILE A 556 6.83 -49.12 -43.04
CA ILE A 556 6.94 -50.58 -43.32
C ILE A 556 5.56 -51.19 -43.67
N SER A 557 4.49 -50.77 -43.01
CA SER A 557 3.14 -51.25 -43.32
C SER A 557 2.56 -50.67 -44.63
N GLN A 558 2.94 -49.45 -44.98
CA GLN A 558 2.44 -48.75 -46.16
C GLN A 558 3.30 -49.00 -47.41
N LEU A 559 4.53 -49.47 -47.27
CA LEU A 559 5.41 -49.85 -48.40
C LEU A 559 4.91 -51.04 -49.17
N GLN A 560 4.09 -51.89 -48.60
CA GLN A 560 3.50 -53.04 -49.30
C GLN A 560 2.24 -52.70 -50.13
N ASP A 561 1.52 -51.61 -49.84
CA ASP A 561 0.23 -51.33 -50.53
C ASP A 561 0.22 -50.09 -51.45
N LYS A 562 1.23 -49.27 -51.48
CA LYS A 562 1.16 -47.96 -52.12
C LYS A 562 2.23 -47.60 -53.13
N ASP A 563 3.06 -48.52 -53.62
CA ASP A 563 4.18 -48.19 -54.52
C ASP A 563 3.74 -47.60 -55.90
N ASN A 564 2.49 -47.75 -56.27
CA ASN A 564 1.96 -47.22 -57.52
C ASN A 564 1.13 -45.95 -57.43
N THR A 565 0.73 -45.52 -56.24
CA THR A 565 -0.15 -44.33 -56.07
C THR A 565 0.61 -43.11 -55.53
N ILE A 566 1.71 -43.31 -54.84
CA ILE A 566 2.48 -42.27 -54.13
C ILE A 566 3.35 -41.41 -55.09
N THR A 567 3.85 -42.02 -56.14
CA THR A 567 4.76 -41.32 -57.08
C THR A 567 4.05 -40.18 -57.85
N ASN A 568 2.76 -40.29 -58.13
CA ASN A 568 2.00 -39.27 -58.80
C ASN A 568 1.44 -38.18 -57.88
N LEU A 569 1.16 -38.47 -56.61
CA LEU A 569 0.64 -37.48 -55.67
C LEU A 569 1.72 -36.61 -55.01
N ARG A 570 2.91 -37.20 -54.73
CA ARG A 570 4.04 -36.44 -54.18
C ARG A 570 4.50 -35.34 -55.11
N GLY A 571 4.58 -35.66 -56.40
CA GLY A 571 5.01 -34.64 -57.40
C GLY A 571 4.07 -33.43 -57.56
N THR A 572 2.77 -33.60 -57.23
CA THR A 572 1.78 -32.54 -57.30
C THR A 572 1.74 -31.68 -56.03
N VAL A 573 1.91 -32.33 -54.83
CA VAL A 573 1.90 -31.63 -53.54
C VAL A 573 3.17 -30.77 -53.35
N ASP A 574 4.33 -31.32 -53.69
CA ASP A 574 5.60 -30.59 -53.60
C ASP A 574 5.63 -29.42 -54.56
N LYS A 575 5.07 -29.57 -55.78
CA LYS A 575 4.89 -28.45 -56.72
C LYS A 575 3.94 -27.38 -56.20
N ALA A 576 2.87 -27.80 -55.49
CA ALA A 576 1.92 -26.84 -54.93
C ALA A 576 2.50 -26.07 -53.74
N ASP A 577 3.25 -26.74 -52.83
CA ASP A 577 3.88 -26.07 -51.66
C ASP A 577 5.01 -25.13 -52.13
N ASP A 578 5.81 -25.52 -53.13
CA ASP A 578 6.83 -24.65 -53.69
C ASP A 578 6.21 -23.45 -54.43
N ALA A 579 5.08 -23.64 -55.11
CA ALA A 579 4.30 -22.55 -55.68
C ALA A 579 3.77 -21.60 -54.60
N CYS A 580 3.23 -22.12 -53.49
CA CYS A 580 2.76 -21.30 -52.35
C CYS A 580 3.90 -20.49 -51.75
N ARG A 581 5.06 -21.07 -51.55
CA ARG A 581 6.26 -20.36 -51.04
C ARG A 581 6.71 -19.26 -51.98
N LYS A 582 6.78 -19.54 -53.27
CA LYS A 582 7.14 -18.56 -54.30
C LYS A 582 6.14 -17.42 -54.35
N ILE A 583 4.83 -17.71 -54.34
CA ILE A 583 3.78 -16.69 -54.34
C ILE A 583 3.85 -15.86 -53.06
N ALA A 584 3.98 -16.48 -51.87
CA ALA A 584 4.10 -15.77 -50.59
C ALA A 584 5.33 -14.86 -50.58
N THR A 585 6.46 -15.32 -51.08
CA THR A 585 7.69 -14.53 -51.20
C THR A 585 7.49 -13.35 -52.14
N TYR A 586 6.87 -13.60 -53.31
CA TYR A 586 6.63 -12.57 -54.29
C TYR A 586 5.67 -11.49 -53.80
N ILE A 587 4.54 -11.90 -53.20
CA ILE A 587 3.56 -10.96 -52.61
C ILE A 587 4.18 -10.17 -51.46
N THR A 588 4.96 -10.83 -50.61
CA THR A 588 5.68 -10.14 -49.51
C THR A 588 6.66 -9.10 -50.09
N PHE A 589 7.36 -9.46 -51.17
CA PHE A 589 8.26 -8.56 -51.85
C PHE A 589 7.52 -7.35 -52.47
N VAL A 590 6.38 -7.59 -53.09
CA VAL A 590 5.53 -6.54 -53.66
C VAL A 590 4.98 -5.62 -52.57
N ILE A 591 4.44 -6.19 -51.46
CA ILE A 591 3.93 -5.39 -50.33
C ILE A 591 5.03 -4.51 -49.73
N MET A 592 6.22 -5.07 -49.52
CA MET A 592 7.35 -4.31 -49.00
C MET A 592 7.81 -3.24 -50.00
N GLY A 593 7.74 -3.53 -51.32
CA GLY A 593 8.00 -2.57 -52.36
C GLY A 593 7.00 -1.40 -52.38
N VAL A 594 5.71 -1.70 -52.26
CA VAL A 594 4.64 -0.69 -52.15
C VAL A 594 4.83 0.19 -50.92
N ILE A 595 5.14 -0.42 -49.77
CA ILE A 595 5.45 0.33 -48.54
C ILE A 595 6.65 1.26 -48.74
N SER A 596 7.72 0.78 -49.42
CA SER A 596 8.89 1.58 -49.72
C SER A 596 8.56 2.72 -50.68
N ILE A 597 7.74 2.48 -51.73
CA ILE A 597 7.29 3.50 -52.68
C ILE A 597 6.40 4.54 -51.97
N LEU A 598 5.49 4.13 -51.07
CA LEU A 598 4.65 5.05 -50.33
C LEU A 598 5.46 5.94 -49.40
N LEU A 599 6.47 5.39 -48.74
CA LEU A 599 7.40 6.17 -47.93
C LEU A 599 8.23 7.13 -48.78
N PHE A 600 8.68 6.69 -49.95
CA PHE A 600 9.41 7.54 -50.90
C PHE A 600 8.52 8.62 -51.53
N ALA A 601 7.24 8.32 -51.78
CA ALA A 601 6.26 9.30 -52.27
C ALA A 601 6.00 10.43 -51.26
N GLY A 602 6.12 10.15 -49.97
CA GLY A 602 6.08 11.15 -48.91
C GLY A 602 7.12 12.26 -49.10
N PHE A 603 8.29 11.93 -49.64
CA PHE A 603 9.34 12.88 -49.96
C PHE A 603 8.90 13.94 -51.01
N PHE A 604 8.07 13.57 -51.99
CA PHE A 604 7.53 14.47 -52.98
C PHE A 604 6.24 15.18 -52.58
N ALA A 605 5.60 14.75 -51.52
CA ALA A 605 4.32 15.32 -51.05
C ALA A 605 4.44 16.78 -50.61
N LYS A 606 5.63 17.27 -50.32
CA LYS A 606 5.90 18.68 -50.00
C LYS A 606 5.41 19.65 -51.09
N LYS A 607 5.40 19.24 -52.34
CA LYS A 607 4.92 20.06 -53.45
C LYS A 607 3.43 20.42 -53.34
N TYR A 608 2.67 19.66 -52.56
CA TYR A 608 1.21 19.81 -52.42
C TYR A 608 0.79 20.36 -51.07
N ILE A 609 1.76 20.66 -50.16
CA ILE A 609 1.46 21.26 -48.83
C ILE A 609 1.58 22.78 -48.99
N PRO A 610 0.57 23.58 -48.57
CA PRO A 610 0.58 25.03 -48.73
C PRO A 610 1.81 25.68 -48.09
N GLU A 611 2.37 26.68 -48.76
CA GLU A 611 3.55 27.42 -48.29
C GLU A 611 3.40 28.05 -46.92
N SER A 612 2.18 28.34 -46.49
CA SER A 612 1.87 28.87 -45.18
C SER A 612 2.26 27.96 -44.01
N PHE A 613 2.38 26.65 -44.23
CA PHE A 613 2.80 25.69 -43.20
C PHE A 613 4.31 25.71 -42.96
N TRP A 614 5.08 26.05 -43.95
CA TRP A 614 6.55 26.03 -43.93
C TRP A 614 7.16 27.34 -43.40
N ASN A 615 6.45 28.47 -43.53
CA ASN A 615 6.92 29.78 -43.08
C ASN A 615 6.97 29.93 -41.56
N ILE A 616 6.40 29.01 -40.81
CA ILE A 616 6.41 29.03 -39.34
C ILE A 616 7.68 28.36 -38.77
N HIS A 617 8.38 27.53 -39.55
CA HIS A 617 9.53 26.75 -39.05
C HIS A 617 10.63 26.58 -40.10
N GLU A 618 11.22 27.69 -40.60
CA GLU A 618 12.30 27.65 -41.59
C GLU A 618 13.55 26.83 -41.20
N GLY A 619 13.77 26.60 -39.90
CA GLY A 619 14.89 25.78 -39.40
C GLY A 619 14.65 24.26 -39.35
N LEU A 620 13.41 23.78 -39.51
CA LEU A 620 13.07 22.35 -39.31
C LEU A 620 12.85 21.58 -40.64
N SER A 621 12.76 22.27 -41.77
CA SER A 621 12.44 21.63 -43.03
C SER A 621 13.51 20.62 -43.51
N TRP A 622 14.79 20.89 -43.23
CA TRP A 622 15.89 19.98 -43.60
C TRP A 622 15.95 18.74 -42.70
N ILE A 623 15.51 18.83 -41.45
CA ILE A 623 15.43 17.69 -40.51
C ILE A 623 14.39 16.69 -41.02
N TRP A 624 13.27 17.18 -41.56
CA TRP A 624 12.21 16.36 -42.16
C TRP A 624 12.72 15.59 -43.38
N TYR A 625 13.50 16.25 -44.24
CA TYR A 625 14.09 15.57 -45.38
C TYR A 625 15.12 14.51 -45.01
N ILE A 626 15.95 14.78 -44.03
CA ILE A 626 16.93 13.80 -43.54
C ILE A 626 16.20 12.61 -42.90
N PHE A 627 15.16 12.86 -42.09
CA PHE A 627 14.40 11.82 -41.43
C PHE A 627 13.65 10.94 -42.44
N ASP A 628 12.99 11.54 -43.43
CA ASP A 628 12.24 10.80 -44.44
C ASP A 628 13.20 10.09 -45.45
N ALA A 629 14.32 10.68 -45.78
CA ALA A 629 15.37 10.03 -46.56
C ALA A 629 15.98 8.81 -45.85
N ILE A 630 16.23 8.92 -44.54
CA ILE A 630 16.73 7.81 -43.72
C ILE A 630 15.66 6.69 -43.63
N LEU A 631 14.39 7.03 -43.41
CA LEU A 631 13.28 6.09 -43.34
C LEU A 631 13.06 5.38 -44.70
N SER A 632 13.10 6.12 -45.79
CA SER A 632 12.92 5.59 -47.12
C SER A 632 14.10 4.69 -47.54
N MET A 633 15.32 5.09 -47.22
CA MET A 633 16.53 4.29 -47.46
C MET A 633 16.51 3.03 -46.59
N TRP A 634 16.07 3.12 -45.34
CA TRP A 634 15.92 1.97 -44.44
C TRP A 634 14.83 1.00 -44.92
N ALA A 635 13.67 1.49 -45.37
CA ALA A 635 12.61 0.69 -45.97
C ALA A 635 13.09 0.00 -47.28
N PHE A 636 13.86 0.72 -48.14
CA PHE A 636 14.44 0.18 -49.36
C PHE A 636 15.46 -0.94 -49.08
N PHE A 637 16.38 -0.75 -48.14
CA PHE A 637 17.32 -1.81 -47.75
C PHE A 637 16.63 -3.02 -47.09
N SER A 638 15.55 -2.79 -46.34
CA SER A 638 14.71 -3.87 -45.79
C SER A 638 13.99 -4.63 -46.91
N TRP A 639 13.54 -3.95 -47.96
CA TRP A 639 12.94 -4.56 -49.14
C TRP A 639 13.97 -5.39 -49.93
N MET A 640 15.19 -4.89 -50.11
CA MET A 640 16.29 -5.59 -50.77
C MET A 640 16.84 -6.79 -49.98
N GLY A 641 16.37 -7.00 -48.77
CA GLY A 641 16.79 -8.16 -47.96
C GLY A 641 17.94 -7.93 -46.98
N TRP A 642 18.47 -6.70 -46.91
CA TRP A 642 19.49 -6.34 -45.94
C TRP A 642 18.87 -6.16 -44.54
N THR A 643 19.48 -6.83 -43.55
CA THR A 643 18.87 -7.02 -42.25
C THR A 643 19.13 -5.86 -41.32
N PHE A 644 18.28 -4.81 -41.33
CA PHE A 644 18.21 -3.87 -40.22
C PHE A 644 16.74 -3.43 -39.98
N GLY A 645 16.20 -3.75 -38.79
CA GLY A 645 14.97 -3.17 -38.23
C GLY A 645 13.62 -3.80 -38.63
N PHE A 646 13.38 -4.07 -39.94
CA PHE A 646 12.11 -4.62 -40.44
C PHE A 646 12.08 -6.14 -40.65
N LYS A 647 13.10 -6.85 -40.19
CA LYS A 647 13.18 -8.32 -40.35
C LYS A 647 11.95 -9.00 -39.73
N ASN A 648 11.53 -8.54 -38.58
CA ASN A 648 10.35 -9.12 -37.86
C ASN A 648 9.04 -8.82 -38.61
N VAL A 649 8.88 -7.63 -39.15
CA VAL A 649 7.68 -7.26 -39.95
C VAL A 649 7.61 -8.08 -41.23
N ARG A 650 8.72 -8.21 -41.95
CA ARG A 650 8.80 -9.05 -43.15
C ARG A 650 8.49 -10.52 -42.84
N ILE A 651 9.05 -11.07 -41.75
CA ILE A 651 8.79 -12.46 -41.30
C ILE A 651 7.33 -12.62 -40.94
N ILE A 652 6.74 -11.67 -40.24
CA ILE A 652 5.34 -11.71 -39.83
C ILE A 652 4.43 -11.67 -41.10
N ILE A 653 4.69 -10.77 -42.01
CA ILE A 653 3.93 -10.67 -43.28
C ILE A 653 4.08 -11.95 -44.09
N TYR A 654 5.32 -12.45 -44.28
CA TYR A 654 5.58 -13.71 -44.97
C TYR A 654 4.86 -14.89 -44.33
N ASN A 655 4.98 -15.05 -43.05
CA ASN A 655 4.35 -16.18 -42.33
C ASN A 655 2.82 -16.11 -42.40
N LYS A 656 2.23 -14.93 -42.28
CA LYS A 656 0.77 -14.75 -42.44
C LYS A 656 0.33 -15.02 -43.90
N LEU A 657 1.05 -14.50 -44.88
CA LEU A 657 0.75 -14.74 -46.30
C LEU A 657 0.94 -16.19 -46.68
N TYR A 658 2.03 -16.82 -46.25
CA TYR A 658 2.29 -18.22 -46.53
C TYR A 658 1.21 -19.12 -45.90
N SER A 659 0.83 -18.88 -44.67
CA SER A 659 -0.24 -19.63 -44.01
C SER A 659 -1.62 -19.40 -44.70
N PHE A 660 -1.88 -18.17 -45.14
CA PHE A 660 -3.12 -17.84 -45.86
C PHE A 660 -3.17 -18.49 -47.23
N ILE A 661 -2.10 -18.38 -48.02
CA ILE A 661 -1.99 -18.95 -49.36
C ILE A 661 -2.05 -20.49 -49.27
N LYS A 662 -1.34 -21.07 -48.33
CA LYS A 662 -1.35 -22.52 -48.11
C LYS A 662 -2.74 -23.01 -47.76
N ARG A 663 -3.46 -22.28 -46.94
CA ARG A 663 -4.85 -22.61 -46.51
C ARG A 663 -5.83 -22.52 -47.70
N HIS A 664 -5.66 -21.57 -48.61
CA HIS A 664 -6.58 -21.37 -49.74
C HIS A 664 -6.25 -22.25 -50.98
N ILE A 665 -4.99 -22.57 -51.20
CA ILE A 665 -4.58 -23.37 -52.36
C ILE A 665 -4.56 -24.87 -52.03
N MET A 666 -4.16 -25.22 -50.83
CA MET A 666 -4.03 -26.64 -50.44
C MET A 666 -5.18 -27.14 -49.56
N GLY A 667 -6.08 -26.26 -49.12
CA GLY A 667 -7.23 -26.64 -48.31
C GLY A 667 -6.91 -27.10 -46.88
N ILE A 668 -5.69 -26.76 -46.38
CA ILE A 668 -5.16 -27.21 -45.06
C ILE A 668 -5.02 -26.02 -44.13
#